data_9891a5da7f1a2ff983f40004a72f0aaa
#
_entry.id   9891a5da7f1a2ff983f40004a72f0aaa
#
_cell.length_a   1.000
_cell.length_b   1.000
_cell.length_c   1.000
_cell.angle_alpha   90.00
_cell.angle_beta   90.00
_cell.angle_gamma   90.00
#
_symmetry.space_group_name_H-M   'P 1'
#
loop_
_entity.id
_entity.type
_entity.pdbx_description
1 polymer ?
#
loop_
_entity_poly.entity_id
_entity_poly.type
_entity_poly.pdbx_seq_one_letter_code
_entity_poly.pdbx_strand_id
1 'polypeptide(L)'
;MVQPNATADADQTRIIDLQGGRHLVLAPPGCGKTFILAERVIKAHAHGVDYKDMICLTFTNRASRGMRDRISQRTGNPVPPDLFLGNLHRFCSNYLFEQKKIPQNSAVIDDIDAESIITALCHLDPTENNTHYANDIVNLQHAISQKEGGMPERLIVHADQLEDADSGHWKTKAAFARMYAKYKETDSLLDFEDLLEKAYFFAHQDAERHRYSWIEVDEVQDLSFLQLAIIDLFATEDATIVFLGDDQQAIFSFVGAKLEALQQLKAKCSPNIHRLGKNHRSPKYLLDIFNTYATHQLKIDPALLPATDNNAEAKPQDCCIFRACHHSVPPGTRTERCATDGTDCRSCTRAFANEYRLAVCLAQRYAAFSDSDRVAIIVPTNVDADRLSKEFGKTPHFKISGRDLFSTPAVQLLFAHLNVVANETCFIAWARLLYHLKVVPEYALARNMMRELRNRAISPTDLLMYTESTYLQQFASVLDNQEVVLFDTETTGLDIWNDDIIQIAAIKIDHGRYVEGSDFNIIIQTDKEIPTTVGGHDNPMLTEYLNSERLGRREGLQAFLDYCEGRVLIGHNVEYDYNILDYNLRRTFGQGLGHRQRFDTLKLTRLVEPRLRVYKLERLLETLHLEGTNSHNAIDDVKATLSLLTYCRAKASQLIPLQQQLLSQPNMRLLAMRFKEIYLPLFLHTYQRQYSVPQAVGTPDANEVPIMVQELEYAYSTLRQQGIIEEVPKWQHIVDYLSVDMVDTSLAPTLRQQLDLYLADLNTVRESDLCDSSSMQRYGRERFFIATAHKAKGLEFDSVIVFNATEGAYPYALNIRKQDKEHIAEDARRFYVAISRAKKRLCFTYAQNNSRGGCDAPSPFLRPIVSQLTHFCFDPESGKLKASPLLPGNDSE
;
A
#
# COMPACT_ATOMS: atom_id res chain seq x y z
N MET A 1 16.60 17.57 3.74
CA MET A 1 17.97 17.02 3.94
C MET A 1 18.09 16.60 5.39
N VAL A 2 18.21 15.31 5.63
CA VAL A 2 18.57 14.77 6.95
C VAL A 2 20.04 15.13 7.15
N GLN A 3 20.39 15.77 8.28
CA GLN A 3 21.80 16.07 8.57
C GLN A 3 22.54 14.74 8.75
N PRO A 4 23.56 14.42 7.95
CA PRO A 4 24.24 13.11 7.99
C PRO A 4 24.98 12.84 9.29
N ASN A 5 25.12 13.81 10.20
CA ASN A 5 25.88 13.73 11.45
C ASN A 5 25.05 14.18 12.68
N ALA A 6 23.73 13.95 12.70
CA ALA A 6 22.96 14.21 13.91
C ALA A 6 23.43 13.26 15.04
N THR A 7 23.97 13.79 16.11
CA THR A 7 24.31 13.05 17.33
C THR A 7 23.07 12.91 18.21
N ALA A 8 22.86 11.70 18.74
CA ALA A 8 21.78 11.44 19.69
C ALA A 8 21.99 12.27 20.98
N ASP A 9 20.93 12.83 21.52
CA ASP A 9 20.95 13.41 22.86
C ASP A 9 20.95 12.33 23.96
N ALA A 10 21.01 12.74 25.22
CA ALA A 10 21.10 11.80 26.34
C ALA A 10 19.87 10.89 26.47
N ASP A 11 18.64 11.43 26.23
CA ASP A 11 17.41 10.64 26.27
C ASP A 11 17.33 9.69 25.07
N GLN A 12 17.69 10.16 23.88
CA GLN A 12 17.74 9.34 22.67
C GLN A 12 18.77 8.22 22.82
N THR A 13 19.98 8.51 23.34
CA THR A 13 21.02 7.52 23.58
C THR A 13 20.53 6.43 24.53
N ARG A 14 19.89 6.80 25.63
CA ARG A 14 19.29 5.85 26.57
C ARG A 14 18.28 4.94 25.90
N ILE A 15 17.42 5.47 25.03
CA ILE A 15 16.45 4.65 24.29
C ILE A 15 17.12 3.77 23.24
N ILE A 16 18.14 4.26 22.55
CA ILE A 16 18.90 3.49 21.56
C ILE A 16 19.59 2.28 22.24
N ASP A 17 19.93 2.39 23.51
CA ASP A 17 20.65 1.36 24.27
C ASP A 17 19.73 0.32 24.92
N LEU A 18 18.40 0.47 24.89
CA LEU A 18 17.45 -0.47 25.49
C LEU A 18 17.57 -1.86 24.87
N GLN A 19 17.69 -2.87 25.74
CA GLN A 19 17.76 -4.30 25.38
C GLN A 19 16.91 -5.12 26.34
N GLY A 20 16.36 -6.23 25.83
CA GLY A 20 15.56 -7.20 26.57
C GLY A 20 14.23 -6.66 27.09
N GLY A 21 13.17 -7.41 26.87
CA GLY A 21 11.83 -7.09 27.36
C GLY A 21 11.06 -6.03 26.56
N ARG A 22 9.99 -5.54 27.13
CA ARG A 22 9.04 -4.62 26.48
C ARG A 22 9.22 -3.21 27.02
N HIS A 23 9.36 -2.26 26.12
CA HIS A 23 9.55 -0.86 26.44
C HIS A 23 8.53 0.00 25.70
N LEU A 24 7.95 0.97 26.36
CA LEU A 24 7.10 1.99 25.74
C LEU A 24 7.81 3.35 25.82
N VAL A 25 7.99 3.98 24.67
CA VAL A 25 8.60 5.30 24.53
C VAL A 25 7.54 6.31 24.11
N LEU A 26 7.17 7.22 25.00
CA LEU A 26 6.26 8.31 24.70
C LEU A 26 7.07 9.50 24.17
N ALA A 27 6.83 9.83 22.92
CA ALA A 27 7.61 10.80 22.16
C ALA A 27 6.71 11.80 21.44
N PRO A 28 6.56 13.01 21.95
CA PRO A 28 5.85 14.09 21.26
C PRO A 28 6.40 14.40 19.87
N PRO A 29 5.67 15.19 19.05
CA PRO A 29 6.14 15.58 17.72
C PRO A 29 7.51 16.26 17.77
N GLY A 30 8.40 15.91 16.84
CA GLY A 30 9.72 16.56 16.73
C GLY A 30 10.82 16.02 17.66
N CYS A 31 10.56 14.98 18.45
CA CYS A 31 11.57 14.37 19.34
C CYS A 31 12.45 13.31 18.66
N GLY A 32 12.32 13.08 17.34
CA GLY A 32 13.22 12.22 16.57
C GLY A 32 12.90 10.73 16.61
N LYS A 33 11.61 10.32 16.65
CA LYS A 33 11.17 8.91 16.65
C LYS A 33 11.87 8.06 15.59
N THR A 34 11.73 8.44 14.31
CA THR A 34 12.31 7.70 13.17
C THR A 34 13.85 7.61 13.25
N PHE A 35 14.51 8.63 13.82
CA PHE A 35 15.93 8.62 14.08
C PHE A 35 16.33 7.50 15.04
N ILE A 36 15.63 7.41 16.16
CA ILE A 36 15.88 6.41 17.21
C ILE A 36 15.68 5.00 16.63
N LEU A 37 14.58 4.75 15.92
CA LEU A 37 14.30 3.43 15.36
C LEU A 37 15.41 2.97 14.41
N ALA A 38 15.87 3.83 13.51
CA ALA A 38 16.96 3.49 12.59
C ALA A 38 18.29 3.22 13.31
N GLU A 39 18.66 4.05 14.28
CA GLU A 39 19.91 3.86 15.06
C GLU A 39 19.85 2.58 15.91
N ARG A 40 18.67 2.19 16.42
CA ARG A 40 18.48 0.95 17.17
C ARG A 40 18.71 -0.29 16.30
N VAL A 41 18.16 -0.30 15.08
CA VAL A 41 18.40 -1.40 14.11
C VAL A 41 19.88 -1.55 13.80
N ILE A 42 20.56 -0.43 13.48
CA ILE A 42 21.99 -0.42 13.18
C ILE A 42 22.78 -0.97 14.38
N LYS A 43 22.46 -0.53 15.60
CA LYS A 43 23.12 -0.94 16.81
C LYS A 43 22.87 -2.41 17.14
N ALA A 44 21.63 -2.90 17.00
CA ALA A 44 21.28 -4.30 17.23
C ALA A 44 22.07 -5.22 16.29
N HIS A 45 22.17 -4.87 15.01
CA HIS A 45 22.96 -5.62 14.05
C HIS A 45 24.44 -5.62 14.40
N ALA A 46 24.99 -4.48 14.82
CA ALA A 46 26.38 -4.39 15.28
C ALA A 46 26.68 -5.24 16.54
N HIS A 47 25.64 -5.58 17.33
CA HIS A 47 25.72 -6.46 18.49
C HIS A 47 25.37 -7.93 18.18
N GLY A 48 25.22 -8.29 16.89
CA GLY A 48 25.08 -9.67 16.44
C GLY A 48 23.64 -10.16 16.24
N VAL A 49 22.64 -9.28 16.25
CA VAL A 49 21.27 -9.65 15.84
C VAL A 49 21.23 -9.69 14.31
N ASP A 50 20.80 -10.80 13.74
CA ASP A 50 20.63 -10.93 12.30
C ASP A 50 19.43 -10.10 11.80
N TYR A 51 19.53 -9.52 10.62
CA TYR A 51 18.43 -8.74 10.02
C TYR A 51 17.13 -9.55 9.84
N LYS A 52 17.24 -10.86 9.54
CA LYS A 52 16.08 -11.76 9.43
C LYS A 52 15.29 -11.92 10.74
N ASP A 53 15.95 -11.68 11.90
CA ASP A 53 15.35 -11.76 13.23
C ASP A 53 14.87 -10.41 13.75
N MET A 54 14.88 -9.38 12.89
CA MET A 54 14.39 -8.04 13.17
C MET A 54 13.13 -7.72 12.36
N ILE A 55 12.21 -7.01 12.99
CA ILE A 55 11.03 -6.45 12.34
C ILE A 55 10.78 -5.02 12.78
N CYS A 56 10.57 -4.11 11.83
CA CYS A 56 10.22 -2.73 12.06
C CYS A 56 8.84 -2.43 11.49
N LEU A 57 7.87 -2.26 12.38
CA LEU A 57 6.49 -1.97 12.05
C LEU A 57 6.23 -0.48 12.13
N THR A 58 5.76 0.10 11.04
CA THR A 58 5.39 1.51 10.95
C THR A 58 3.94 1.65 10.47
N PHE A 59 3.30 2.75 10.81
CA PHE A 59 1.92 2.98 10.38
C PHE A 59 1.82 3.48 8.93
N THR A 60 2.90 4.09 8.41
CA THR A 60 2.91 4.71 7.07
C THR A 60 4.11 4.25 6.24
N ASN A 61 3.93 4.15 4.92
CA ASN A 61 5.00 3.85 3.97
C ASN A 61 6.15 4.86 4.04
N ARG A 62 5.82 6.12 4.36
CA ARG A 62 6.79 7.20 4.58
C ARG A 62 7.76 6.91 5.73
N ALA A 63 7.23 6.46 6.88
CA ALA A 63 8.08 6.17 8.04
C ALA A 63 9.02 5.01 7.74
N SER A 64 8.54 3.96 7.09
CA SER A 64 9.36 2.82 6.63
C SER A 64 10.49 3.28 5.72
N ARG A 65 10.19 4.19 4.77
CA ARG A 65 11.16 4.74 3.84
C ARG A 65 12.20 5.60 4.54
N GLY A 66 11.76 6.51 5.41
CA GLY A 66 12.66 7.35 6.18
C GLY A 66 13.63 6.55 7.07
N MET A 67 13.21 5.38 7.57
CA MET A 67 14.10 4.43 8.24
C MET A 67 15.06 3.78 7.26
N ARG A 68 14.59 3.29 6.12
CA ARG A 68 15.41 2.67 5.08
C ARG A 68 16.51 3.60 4.59
N ASP A 69 16.16 4.82 4.23
CA ASP A 69 17.10 5.85 3.76
C ASP A 69 18.17 6.13 4.82
N ARG A 70 17.76 6.25 6.07
CA ARG A 70 18.70 6.51 7.16
C ARG A 70 19.62 5.34 7.42
N ILE A 71 19.11 4.10 7.46
CA ILE A 71 19.94 2.90 7.62
C ILE A 71 20.95 2.83 6.48
N SER A 72 20.51 3.00 5.22
CA SER A 72 21.40 2.98 4.06
C SER A 72 22.47 4.07 4.10
N GLN A 73 22.11 5.30 4.47
CA GLN A 73 23.05 6.42 4.59
C GLN A 73 24.11 6.18 5.69
N ARG A 74 23.70 5.58 6.81
CA ARG A 74 24.60 5.33 7.95
C ARG A 74 25.50 4.12 7.75
N THR A 75 24.99 3.08 7.10
CA THR A 75 25.77 1.85 6.83
C THR A 75 26.59 1.93 5.54
N GLY A 76 26.24 2.85 4.64
CA GLY A 76 26.83 2.95 3.30
C GLY A 76 26.37 1.84 2.33
N ASN A 77 25.41 0.99 2.76
CA ASN A 77 24.91 -0.14 2.00
C ASN A 77 23.37 -0.07 1.88
N PRO A 78 22.76 -0.64 0.84
CA PRO A 78 21.33 -0.85 0.77
C PRO A 78 20.84 -1.66 1.97
N VAL A 79 19.60 -1.40 2.41
CA VAL A 79 18.98 -2.20 3.49
C VAL A 79 18.77 -3.62 2.98
N PRO A 80 19.28 -4.65 3.71
CA PRO A 80 19.11 -6.04 3.33
C PRO A 80 17.62 -6.43 3.19
N PRO A 81 17.26 -7.25 2.18
CA PRO A 81 15.88 -7.69 1.97
C PRO A 81 15.30 -8.50 3.14
N ASP A 82 16.17 -9.14 3.93
CA ASP A 82 15.77 -9.93 5.10
C ASP A 82 15.25 -9.07 6.26
N LEU A 83 15.58 -7.77 6.31
CA LEU A 83 15.01 -6.86 7.30
C LEU A 83 13.60 -6.42 6.89
N PHE A 84 12.59 -6.87 7.63
CA PHE A 84 11.25 -6.37 7.37
C PHE A 84 11.07 -4.92 7.85
N LEU A 85 10.78 -4.03 6.90
CA LEU A 85 10.42 -2.63 7.11
C LEU A 85 9.09 -2.35 6.42
N GLY A 86 8.01 -2.18 7.17
CA GLY A 86 6.69 -1.97 6.56
C GLY A 86 5.56 -1.79 7.56
N ASN A 87 4.34 -1.71 7.05
CA ASN A 87 3.16 -1.70 7.89
C ASN A 87 2.72 -3.13 8.28
N LEU A 88 1.89 -3.23 9.33
CA LEU A 88 1.45 -4.52 9.86
C LEU A 88 0.59 -5.32 8.86
N HIS A 89 -0.23 -4.67 8.02
CA HIS A 89 -1.03 -5.37 7.01
C HIS A 89 -0.13 -6.05 5.98
N ARG A 90 0.93 -5.36 5.53
CA ARG A 90 1.94 -5.96 4.65
C ARG A 90 2.64 -7.15 5.32
N PHE A 91 3.01 -7.00 6.59
CA PHE A 91 3.59 -8.11 7.36
C PHE A 91 2.67 -9.33 7.42
N CYS A 92 1.39 -9.11 7.75
CA CYS A 92 0.38 -10.17 7.79
C CYS A 92 0.15 -10.78 6.40
N SER A 93 0.11 -9.95 5.35
CA SER A 93 0.00 -10.42 3.97
C SER A 93 1.18 -11.32 3.59
N ASN A 94 2.43 -10.87 3.83
CA ASN A 94 3.62 -11.67 3.57
C ASN A 94 3.56 -13.01 4.33
N TYR A 95 3.26 -13.00 5.63
CA TYR A 95 3.11 -14.21 6.42
C TYR A 95 2.08 -15.18 5.83
N LEU A 96 0.92 -14.67 5.41
CA LEU A 96 -0.16 -15.51 4.87
C LEU A 96 0.20 -16.11 3.50
N PHE A 97 0.79 -15.34 2.60
CA PHE A 97 1.12 -15.77 1.25
C PHE A 97 2.43 -16.57 1.19
N GLU A 98 3.49 -16.09 1.81
CA GLU A 98 4.81 -16.76 1.78
C GLU A 98 4.79 -18.07 2.55
N GLN A 99 4.15 -18.10 3.73
CA GLN A 99 3.94 -19.32 4.52
C GLN A 99 2.75 -20.17 4.04
N LYS A 100 2.14 -19.80 2.90
CA LYS A 100 1.11 -20.59 2.21
C LYS A 100 -0.09 -20.95 3.09
N LYS A 101 -0.46 -20.06 4.00
CA LYS A 101 -1.59 -20.25 4.92
C LYS A 101 -2.94 -20.08 4.21
N ILE A 102 -2.97 -19.38 3.08
CA ILE A 102 -4.16 -19.10 2.26
C ILE A 102 -3.90 -19.53 0.80
N PRO A 103 -4.96 -19.67 -0.04
CA PRO A 103 -4.80 -19.98 -1.45
C PRO A 103 -3.92 -18.94 -2.15
N GLN A 104 -2.96 -19.37 -2.97
CA GLN A 104 -2.03 -18.46 -3.66
C GLN A 104 -2.72 -17.56 -4.70
N ASN A 105 -3.86 -17.99 -5.23
CA ASN A 105 -4.67 -17.18 -6.14
C ASN A 105 -5.63 -16.22 -5.41
N SER A 106 -5.50 -16.08 -4.07
CA SER A 106 -6.27 -15.09 -3.31
C SER A 106 -5.89 -13.67 -3.73
N ALA A 107 -6.89 -12.80 -3.76
CA ALA A 107 -6.69 -11.39 -4.11
C ALA A 107 -7.12 -10.49 -2.94
N VAL A 108 -6.32 -9.46 -2.66
CA VAL A 108 -6.68 -8.42 -1.70
C VAL A 108 -7.52 -7.37 -2.40
N ILE A 109 -8.71 -7.11 -1.85
CA ILE A 109 -9.66 -6.11 -2.34
C ILE A 109 -9.59 -4.83 -1.52
N ASP A 110 -9.89 -3.72 -2.16
CA ASP A 110 -9.99 -2.40 -1.52
C ASP A 110 -11.44 -2.03 -1.15
N ASP A 111 -11.61 -0.87 -0.53
CA ASP A 111 -12.91 -0.37 -0.10
C ASP A 111 -13.89 -0.18 -1.28
N ILE A 112 -13.39 0.09 -2.49
CA ILE A 112 -14.22 0.26 -3.70
C ILE A 112 -14.76 -1.09 -4.15
N ASP A 113 -13.93 -2.12 -4.14
CA ASP A 113 -14.37 -3.48 -4.43
C ASP A 113 -15.40 -3.96 -3.41
N ALA A 114 -15.15 -3.72 -2.12
CA ALA A 114 -16.05 -4.07 -1.03
C ALA A 114 -17.41 -3.37 -1.19
N GLU A 115 -17.42 -2.05 -1.41
CA GLU A 115 -18.63 -1.27 -1.66
C GLU A 115 -19.40 -1.81 -2.86
N SER A 116 -18.74 -2.07 -3.98
CA SER A 116 -19.37 -2.60 -5.19
C SER A 116 -19.93 -4.01 -5.01
N ILE A 117 -19.25 -4.86 -4.22
CA ILE A 117 -19.75 -6.22 -3.91
C ILE A 117 -21.00 -6.12 -3.05
N ILE A 118 -20.99 -5.30 -2.00
CA ILE A 118 -22.09 -5.12 -1.07
C ILE A 118 -23.29 -4.47 -1.77
N THR A 119 -23.05 -3.44 -2.59
CA THR A 119 -24.08 -2.79 -3.41
C THR A 119 -24.83 -3.83 -4.26
N ALA A 120 -24.11 -4.74 -4.90
CA ALA A 120 -24.70 -5.80 -5.70
C ALA A 120 -25.44 -6.86 -4.84
N LEU A 121 -24.86 -7.28 -3.71
CA LEU A 121 -25.48 -8.28 -2.82
C LEU A 121 -26.75 -7.76 -2.14
N CYS A 122 -26.78 -6.47 -1.82
CA CYS A 122 -27.92 -5.82 -1.14
C CYS A 122 -28.92 -5.22 -2.13
N HIS A 123 -28.71 -5.37 -3.44
CA HIS A 123 -29.54 -4.79 -4.51
C HIS A 123 -29.74 -3.27 -4.35
N LEU A 124 -28.69 -2.54 -3.95
CA LEU A 124 -28.73 -1.08 -3.83
C LEU A 124 -28.50 -0.43 -5.19
N ASP A 125 -28.92 0.83 -5.32
CA ASP A 125 -28.65 1.61 -6.53
C ASP A 125 -27.16 1.94 -6.65
N PRO A 126 -26.47 1.47 -7.69
CA PRO A 126 -25.03 1.71 -7.87
C PRO A 126 -24.69 3.18 -8.21
N THR A 127 -25.69 4.00 -8.51
CA THR A 127 -25.49 5.44 -8.78
C THR A 127 -25.50 6.29 -7.52
N GLU A 128 -25.96 5.73 -6.39
CA GLU A 128 -25.96 6.38 -5.10
C GLU A 128 -24.66 6.13 -4.34
N ASN A 129 -24.36 6.99 -3.35
CA ASN A 129 -23.23 6.80 -2.46
C ASN A 129 -23.59 5.79 -1.36
N ASN A 130 -23.13 4.55 -1.53
CA ASN A 130 -23.39 3.45 -0.62
C ASN A 130 -22.26 3.23 0.40
N THR A 131 -21.23 4.08 0.44
CA THR A 131 -20.01 3.88 1.24
C THR A 131 -20.30 3.64 2.72
N HIS A 132 -21.21 4.43 3.34
CA HIS A 132 -21.56 4.26 4.76
C HIS A 132 -22.22 2.90 5.03
N TYR A 133 -23.19 2.53 4.19
CA TYR A 133 -23.88 1.26 4.32
C TYR A 133 -22.93 0.08 4.12
N ALA A 134 -22.05 0.17 3.13
CA ALA A 134 -21.03 -0.84 2.87
C ALA A 134 -20.08 -1.00 4.05
N ASN A 135 -19.60 0.09 4.63
CA ASN A 135 -18.74 0.05 5.80
C ASN A 135 -19.42 -0.61 7.01
N ASP A 136 -20.70 -0.32 7.24
CA ASP A 136 -21.48 -1.00 8.30
C ASP A 136 -21.51 -2.53 8.09
N ILE A 137 -21.72 -2.98 6.84
CA ILE A 137 -21.74 -4.41 6.51
C ILE A 137 -20.36 -5.04 6.68
N VAL A 138 -19.29 -4.38 6.22
CA VAL A 138 -17.91 -4.84 6.37
C VAL A 138 -17.55 -4.99 7.85
N ASN A 139 -17.77 -3.93 8.63
CA ASN A 139 -17.47 -3.93 10.07
C ASN A 139 -18.23 -5.03 10.82
N LEU A 140 -19.54 -5.16 10.55
CA LEU A 140 -20.36 -6.18 11.15
C LEU A 140 -19.92 -7.60 10.72
N GLN A 141 -19.53 -7.79 9.46
CA GLN A 141 -19.02 -9.07 8.98
C GLN A 141 -17.76 -9.48 9.75
N HIS A 142 -16.83 -8.57 9.96
CA HIS A 142 -15.61 -8.87 10.72
C HIS A 142 -15.94 -9.19 12.17
N ALA A 143 -16.77 -8.39 12.84
CA ALA A 143 -17.19 -8.67 14.21
C ALA A 143 -17.84 -10.06 14.35
N ILE A 144 -18.73 -10.43 13.42
CA ILE A 144 -19.37 -11.77 13.40
C ILE A 144 -18.33 -12.86 13.17
N SER A 145 -17.48 -12.75 12.15
CA SER A 145 -16.49 -13.77 11.80
C SER A 145 -15.48 -13.99 12.92
N GLN A 146 -15.02 -12.93 13.57
CA GLN A 146 -14.09 -12.98 14.69
C GLN A 146 -14.73 -13.69 15.90
N LYS A 147 -16.00 -13.37 16.22
CA LYS A 147 -16.74 -14.02 17.30
C LYS A 147 -16.99 -15.51 17.01
N GLU A 148 -17.48 -15.82 15.83
CA GLU A 148 -17.74 -17.21 15.40
C GLU A 148 -16.44 -18.03 15.29
N GLY A 149 -15.31 -17.38 14.96
CA GLY A 149 -13.96 -17.96 14.98
C GLY A 149 -13.36 -18.18 16.37
N GLY A 150 -14.06 -17.78 17.44
CA GLY A 150 -13.62 -17.96 18.82
C GLY A 150 -12.55 -16.95 19.27
N MET A 151 -12.44 -15.80 18.61
CA MET A 151 -11.55 -14.74 19.05
C MET A 151 -11.98 -14.20 20.43
N PRO A 152 -11.03 -13.95 21.36
CA PRO A 152 -11.35 -13.34 22.63
C PRO A 152 -12.09 -12.00 22.44
N GLU A 153 -13.17 -11.78 23.19
CA GLU A 153 -14.07 -10.62 23.02
C GLU A 153 -13.34 -9.27 22.96
N ARG A 154 -12.32 -9.09 23.80
CA ARG A 154 -11.49 -7.90 23.83
C ARG A 154 -10.70 -7.61 22.52
N LEU A 155 -10.51 -8.63 21.68
CA LEU A 155 -9.77 -8.51 20.41
C LEU A 155 -10.72 -8.30 19.23
N ILE A 156 -12.03 -8.48 19.42
CA ILE A 156 -13.04 -8.32 18.36
C ILE A 156 -13.10 -6.85 17.99
N VAL A 157 -12.80 -6.57 16.74
CA VAL A 157 -12.93 -5.22 16.17
C VAL A 157 -14.41 -4.94 15.91
N HIS A 158 -14.89 -3.74 16.25
CA HIS A 158 -16.33 -3.37 16.14
C HIS A 158 -17.29 -4.25 16.95
N ALA A 159 -16.88 -4.73 18.14
CA ALA A 159 -17.71 -5.57 19.00
C ALA A 159 -19.03 -4.90 19.42
N ASP A 160 -19.08 -3.57 19.49
CA ASP A 160 -20.27 -2.75 19.72
C ASP A 160 -21.39 -3.03 18.71
N GLN A 161 -21.09 -3.38 17.47
CA GLN A 161 -22.08 -3.70 16.45
C GLN A 161 -22.75 -5.08 16.65
N LEU A 162 -22.16 -5.94 17.47
CA LEU A 162 -22.72 -7.27 17.76
C LEU A 162 -23.95 -7.20 18.67
N GLU A 163 -24.03 -6.22 19.56
CA GLU A 163 -25.17 -6.09 20.50
C GLU A 163 -26.48 -5.79 19.76
N ASP A 164 -26.40 -5.10 18.64
CA ASP A 164 -27.54 -4.74 17.81
C ASP A 164 -27.86 -5.78 16.72
N ALA A 165 -26.97 -6.77 16.47
CA ALA A 165 -27.08 -7.69 15.34
C ALA A 165 -28.38 -8.53 15.32
N ASP A 166 -28.99 -8.76 16.47
CA ASP A 166 -30.25 -9.51 16.62
C ASP A 166 -31.50 -8.62 16.62
N SER A 167 -31.36 -7.29 16.50
CA SER A 167 -32.47 -6.35 16.56
C SER A 167 -32.86 -5.79 15.17
N GLY A 168 -34.14 -5.90 14.80
CA GLY A 168 -34.80 -5.19 13.69
C GLY A 168 -33.96 -5.00 12.40
N HIS A 169 -33.58 -3.78 12.10
CA HIS A 169 -32.77 -3.39 10.91
C HIS A 169 -31.39 -4.08 10.87
N TRP A 170 -30.74 -4.27 12.00
CA TRP A 170 -29.43 -4.92 12.11
C TRP A 170 -29.47 -6.41 11.79
N LYS A 171 -30.59 -7.08 12.04
CA LYS A 171 -30.78 -8.50 11.67
C LYS A 171 -30.65 -8.70 10.16
N THR A 172 -31.16 -7.78 9.36
CA THR A 172 -31.01 -7.79 7.90
C THR A 172 -29.56 -7.51 7.51
N LYS A 173 -28.90 -6.54 8.14
CA LYS A 173 -27.47 -6.27 7.91
C LYS A 173 -26.59 -7.47 8.27
N ALA A 174 -26.88 -8.18 9.36
CA ALA A 174 -26.15 -9.40 9.75
C ALA A 174 -26.28 -10.51 8.70
N ALA A 175 -27.43 -10.65 8.05
CA ALA A 175 -27.60 -11.60 6.95
C ALA A 175 -26.73 -11.20 5.75
N PHE A 176 -26.72 -9.92 5.37
CA PHE A 176 -25.84 -9.43 4.29
C PHE A 176 -24.37 -9.54 4.64
N ALA A 177 -23.98 -9.30 5.89
CA ALA A 177 -22.62 -9.49 6.38
C ALA A 177 -22.13 -10.94 6.19
N ARG A 178 -22.98 -11.93 6.52
CA ARG A 178 -22.68 -13.35 6.26
C ARG A 178 -22.63 -13.69 4.77
N MET A 179 -23.50 -13.07 3.96
CA MET A 179 -23.45 -13.24 2.50
C MET A 179 -22.14 -12.66 1.92
N TYR A 180 -21.68 -11.53 2.42
CA TYR A 180 -20.42 -10.93 2.02
C TYR A 180 -19.22 -11.80 2.43
N ALA A 181 -19.20 -12.34 3.65
CA ALA A 181 -18.17 -13.29 4.08
C ALA A 181 -18.10 -14.51 3.15
N LYS A 182 -19.26 -15.12 2.85
CA LYS A 182 -19.34 -16.28 1.94
C LYS A 182 -18.92 -15.91 0.50
N TYR A 183 -19.23 -14.70 0.03
CA TYR A 183 -18.79 -14.21 -1.27
C TYR A 183 -17.26 -14.14 -1.33
N LYS A 184 -16.62 -13.53 -0.32
CA LYS A 184 -15.15 -13.44 -0.22
C LYS A 184 -14.51 -14.84 -0.21
N GLU A 185 -15.01 -15.74 0.63
CA GLU A 185 -14.53 -17.12 0.72
C GLU A 185 -14.65 -17.85 -0.62
N THR A 186 -15.79 -17.75 -1.29
CA THR A 186 -16.04 -18.42 -2.57
C THR A 186 -15.09 -17.94 -3.67
N ASP A 187 -14.77 -16.65 -3.67
CA ASP A 187 -13.93 -16.02 -4.70
C ASP A 187 -12.46 -15.88 -4.28
N SER A 188 -12.09 -16.40 -3.09
CA SER A 188 -10.75 -16.27 -2.51
C SER A 188 -10.32 -14.79 -2.44
N LEU A 189 -11.23 -13.93 -1.95
CA LEU A 189 -11.00 -12.51 -1.75
C LEU A 189 -10.74 -12.22 -0.27
N LEU A 190 -9.89 -11.26 -0.02
CA LEU A 190 -9.52 -10.79 1.32
C LEU A 190 -9.58 -9.27 1.33
N ASP A 191 -10.20 -8.65 2.31
CA ASP A 191 -9.99 -7.25 2.61
C ASP A 191 -8.86 -7.04 3.62
N PHE A 192 -8.55 -5.81 3.95
CA PHE A 192 -7.42 -5.51 4.84
C PHE A 192 -7.60 -6.08 6.25
N GLU A 193 -8.83 -6.14 6.77
CA GLU A 193 -9.09 -6.70 8.09
C GLU A 193 -8.97 -8.24 8.08
N ASP A 194 -9.36 -8.91 6.97
CA ASP A 194 -9.14 -10.36 6.81
C ASP A 194 -7.66 -10.72 6.93
N LEU A 195 -6.73 -9.87 6.48
CA LEU A 195 -5.29 -10.12 6.60
C LEU A 195 -4.87 -10.20 8.07
N LEU A 196 -5.36 -9.30 8.91
CA LEU A 196 -5.07 -9.27 10.34
C LEU A 196 -5.72 -10.48 11.05
N GLU A 197 -7.00 -10.71 10.79
CA GLU A 197 -7.79 -11.79 11.39
C GLU A 197 -7.16 -13.16 11.08
N LYS A 198 -6.92 -13.44 9.81
CA LYS A 198 -6.32 -14.71 9.38
C LYS A 198 -4.88 -14.86 9.89
N ALA A 199 -4.08 -13.80 9.87
CA ALA A 199 -2.73 -13.84 10.43
C ALA A 199 -2.76 -14.19 11.92
N TYR A 200 -3.67 -13.62 12.71
CA TYR A 200 -3.85 -13.95 14.11
C TYR A 200 -4.20 -15.44 14.30
N PHE A 201 -5.22 -15.94 13.60
CA PHE A 201 -5.67 -17.33 13.74
C PHE A 201 -4.60 -18.33 13.33
N PHE A 202 -3.96 -18.14 12.18
CA PHE A 202 -2.91 -19.05 11.73
C PHE A 202 -1.66 -18.97 12.60
N ALA A 203 -1.22 -17.77 12.99
CA ALA A 203 -0.06 -17.64 13.87
C ALA A 203 -0.32 -18.23 15.27
N HIS A 204 -1.54 -18.14 15.79
CA HIS A 204 -1.89 -18.74 17.09
C HIS A 204 -1.79 -20.27 17.07
N GLN A 205 -2.08 -20.92 15.94
CA GLN A 205 -2.04 -22.38 15.76
C GLN A 205 -0.66 -22.89 15.31
N ASP A 206 0.19 -22.02 14.76
CA ASP A 206 1.48 -22.37 14.18
C ASP A 206 2.59 -22.23 15.22
N ALA A 207 2.97 -23.32 15.85
CA ALA A 207 4.05 -23.34 16.84
C ALA A 207 5.43 -23.11 16.22
N GLU A 208 5.61 -23.48 14.94
CA GLU A 208 6.89 -23.41 14.21
C GLU A 208 7.09 -22.09 13.46
N ARG A 209 6.13 -21.14 13.55
CA ARG A 209 6.27 -19.85 12.90
C ARG A 209 7.58 -19.15 13.28
N HIS A 210 8.17 -18.43 12.35
CA HIS A 210 9.32 -17.59 12.65
C HIS A 210 8.95 -16.52 13.67
N ARG A 211 9.79 -16.35 14.70
CA ARG A 211 9.63 -15.33 15.74
C ARG A 211 10.86 -14.42 15.76
N TYR A 212 10.59 -13.16 16.01
CA TYR A 212 11.59 -12.11 15.98
C TYR A 212 12.12 -11.82 17.38
N SER A 213 13.42 -11.70 17.50
CA SER A 213 14.10 -11.32 18.76
C SER A 213 14.19 -9.79 18.91
N TRP A 214 14.01 -9.04 17.84
CA TRP A 214 14.06 -7.57 17.83
C TRP A 214 12.90 -6.96 17.08
N ILE A 215 12.03 -6.22 17.81
CA ILE A 215 10.79 -5.66 17.27
C ILE A 215 10.72 -4.16 17.58
N GLU A 216 10.59 -3.35 16.53
CA GLU A 216 10.38 -1.93 16.60
C GLU A 216 8.98 -1.58 16.08
N VAL A 217 8.22 -0.81 16.85
CA VAL A 217 6.83 -0.43 16.50
C VAL A 217 6.66 1.08 16.61
N ASP A 218 6.37 1.76 15.49
CA ASP A 218 6.09 3.20 15.47
C ASP A 218 4.58 3.49 15.49
N GLU A 219 4.22 4.70 15.90
CA GLU A 219 2.84 5.22 15.98
C GLU A 219 1.87 4.29 16.73
N VAL A 220 2.33 3.70 17.84
CA VAL A 220 1.58 2.66 18.58
C VAL A 220 0.20 3.11 19.07
N GLN A 221 -0.05 4.42 19.21
CA GLN A 221 -1.33 4.99 19.61
C GLN A 221 -2.45 4.75 18.58
N ASP A 222 -2.10 4.34 17.37
CA ASP A 222 -3.07 4.05 16.29
C ASP A 222 -3.36 2.54 16.15
N LEU A 223 -2.74 1.67 16.95
CA LEU A 223 -2.92 0.23 16.90
C LEU A 223 -4.14 -0.25 17.70
N SER A 224 -4.83 -1.23 17.16
CA SER A 224 -5.92 -1.95 17.83
C SER A 224 -5.38 -3.06 18.76
N PHE A 225 -6.24 -3.60 19.60
CA PHE A 225 -5.91 -4.75 20.45
C PHE A 225 -5.49 -5.98 19.64
N LEU A 226 -6.17 -6.23 18.51
CA LEU A 226 -5.85 -7.34 17.62
C LEU A 226 -4.42 -7.18 17.03
N GLN A 227 -4.08 -5.97 16.59
CA GLN A 227 -2.77 -5.68 16.04
C GLN A 227 -1.65 -5.86 17.08
N LEU A 228 -1.87 -5.41 18.31
CA LEU A 228 -0.93 -5.65 19.43
C LEU A 228 -0.80 -7.15 19.75
N ALA A 229 -1.91 -7.90 19.71
CA ALA A 229 -1.88 -9.34 19.93
C ALA A 229 -1.11 -10.09 18.82
N ILE A 230 -1.22 -9.64 17.57
CA ILE A 230 -0.43 -10.19 16.45
C ILE A 230 1.07 -9.96 16.70
N ILE A 231 1.48 -8.74 17.08
CA ILE A 231 2.88 -8.44 17.37
C ILE A 231 3.40 -9.36 18.49
N ASP A 232 2.62 -9.57 19.53
CA ASP A 232 2.98 -10.47 20.64
C ASP A 232 3.17 -11.93 20.19
N LEU A 233 2.37 -12.41 19.23
CA LEU A 233 2.50 -13.77 18.69
C LEU A 233 3.83 -14.00 17.95
N PHE A 234 4.36 -12.97 17.31
CA PHE A 234 5.60 -13.07 16.53
C PHE A 234 6.86 -12.69 17.31
N ALA A 235 6.76 -12.39 18.60
CA ALA A 235 7.90 -12.14 19.46
C ALA A 235 8.46 -13.45 20.07
N THR A 236 9.79 -13.53 20.24
CA THR A 236 10.43 -14.55 21.11
C THR A 236 10.18 -14.20 22.58
N GLU A 237 10.35 -15.15 23.49
CA GLU A 237 10.13 -14.91 24.93
C GLU A 237 11.09 -13.86 25.51
N ASP A 238 12.30 -13.80 25.00
CA ASP A 238 13.38 -12.88 25.37
C ASP A 238 13.49 -11.67 24.44
N ALA A 239 12.52 -11.45 23.56
CA ALA A 239 12.57 -10.39 22.56
C ALA A 239 12.76 -9.01 23.19
N THR A 240 13.52 -8.17 22.52
CA THR A 240 13.54 -6.73 22.73
C THR A 240 12.42 -6.09 21.90
N ILE A 241 11.40 -5.56 22.54
CA ILE A 241 10.29 -4.88 21.86
C ILE A 241 10.23 -3.43 22.30
N VAL A 242 10.35 -2.50 21.37
CA VAL A 242 10.21 -1.08 21.63
C VAL A 242 9.04 -0.51 20.87
N PHE A 243 8.06 -0.03 21.62
CA PHE A 243 6.89 0.68 21.13
C PHE A 243 7.12 2.18 21.24
N LEU A 244 7.03 2.90 20.11
CA LEU A 244 7.09 4.35 20.06
C LEU A 244 5.72 4.92 19.70
N GLY A 245 5.34 6.00 20.39
CA GLY A 245 4.08 6.66 20.10
C GLY A 245 3.91 7.98 20.78
N ASP A 246 2.79 8.64 20.45
CA ASP A 246 2.38 9.92 21.00
C ASP A 246 0.89 9.87 21.35
N ASP A 247 0.58 9.81 22.63
CA ASP A 247 -0.80 9.77 23.12
C ASP A 247 -1.61 11.06 22.82
N GLN A 248 -0.93 12.15 22.46
CA GLN A 248 -1.54 13.43 22.09
C GLN A 248 -2.05 13.43 20.63
N GLN A 249 -1.57 12.51 19.79
CA GLN A 249 -1.90 12.40 18.36
C GLN A 249 -2.81 11.21 18.02
N ALA A 250 -3.49 10.60 18.97
CA ALA A 250 -4.45 9.52 18.73
C ALA A 250 -5.75 10.08 18.11
N ILE A 251 -5.85 10.13 16.77
CA ILE A 251 -7.00 10.70 16.01
C ILE A 251 -7.68 9.69 15.09
N PHE A 252 -7.23 8.43 15.05
CA PHE A 252 -7.81 7.38 14.22
C PHE A 252 -8.68 6.40 15.01
N SER A 253 -9.46 6.90 15.97
CA SER A 253 -10.37 6.08 16.79
C SER A 253 -11.39 5.31 15.96
N PHE A 254 -11.81 5.84 14.80
CA PHE A 254 -12.75 5.20 13.87
C PHE A 254 -12.16 4.01 13.09
N VAL A 255 -10.83 3.83 13.04
CA VAL A 255 -10.15 2.69 12.37
C VAL A 255 -9.85 1.57 13.38
N GLY A 256 -10.53 1.53 14.53
CA GLY A 256 -10.32 0.51 15.57
C GLY A 256 -9.12 0.76 16.49
N ALA A 257 -8.38 1.86 16.32
CA ALA A 257 -7.37 2.30 17.24
C ALA A 257 -8.05 2.93 18.46
N LYS A 258 -7.86 2.32 19.62
CA LYS A 258 -8.49 2.78 20.86
C LYS A 258 -7.45 3.28 21.86
N LEU A 259 -7.75 4.37 22.50
CA LEU A 259 -6.94 4.89 23.62
C LEU A 259 -6.77 3.84 24.74
N GLU A 260 -7.75 2.95 24.89
CA GLU A 260 -7.73 1.80 25.82
C GLU A 260 -6.61 0.81 25.49
N ALA A 261 -6.33 0.54 24.19
CA ALA A 261 -5.24 -0.33 23.78
C ALA A 261 -3.87 0.24 24.23
N LEU A 262 -3.69 1.56 24.10
CA LEU A 262 -2.49 2.23 24.58
C LEU A 262 -2.39 2.20 26.11
N GLN A 263 -3.52 2.32 26.85
CA GLN A 263 -3.53 2.21 28.32
C GLN A 263 -3.14 0.79 28.78
N GLN A 264 -3.66 -0.25 28.14
CA GLN A 264 -3.23 -1.62 28.44
C GLN A 264 -1.75 -1.85 28.09
N LEU A 265 -1.27 -1.27 26.98
CA LEU A 265 0.15 -1.36 26.63
C LEU A 265 1.02 -0.66 27.68
N LYS A 266 0.60 0.51 28.20
CA LYS A 266 1.27 1.16 29.33
C LYS A 266 1.38 0.24 30.55
N ALA A 267 0.30 -0.46 30.89
CA ALA A 267 0.31 -1.43 32.01
C ALA A 267 1.25 -2.63 31.72
N LYS A 268 1.24 -3.17 30.50
CA LYS A 268 2.12 -4.29 30.10
C LYS A 268 3.61 -3.92 30.08
N CYS A 269 3.94 -2.68 29.73
CA CYS A 269 5.31 -2.20 29.67
C CYS A 269 5.84 -1.66 31.00
N SER A 270 4.99 -1.46 32.02
CA SER A 270 5.43 -0.97 33.33
C SER A 270 6.40 -1.94 34.01
N PRO A 271 7.55 -1.45 34.59
CA PRO A 271 7.92 -0.05 34.77
C PRO A 271 8.70 0.58 33.58
N ASN A 272 8.89 -0.13 32.49
CA ASN A 272 9.74 0.27 31.34
C ASN A 272 9.03 1.30 30.44
N ILE A 273 8.54 2.38 31.02
CA ILE A 273 7.93 3.50 30.28
C ILE A 273 8.93 4.65 30.26
N HIS A 274 9.32 5.04 29.05
CA HIS A 274 10.32 6.07 28.80
C HIS A 274 9.67 7.28 28.12
N ARG A 275 10.31 8.44 28.24
CA ARG A 275 9.86 9.66 27.59
C ARG A 275 11.02 10.36 26.93
N LEU A 276 10.73 11.02 25.81
CA LEU A 276 11.65 11.94 25.15
C LEU A 276 11.27 13.36 25.52
N GLY A 277 12.17 14.02 26.22
CA GLY A 277 11.95 15.38 26.75
C GLY A 277 12.45 16.49 25.83
N LYS A 278 13.12 16.19 24.71
CA LYS A 278 13.72 17.20 23.85
C LYS A 278 13.10 17.22 22.45
N ASN A 279 12.59 18.40 22.06
CA ASN A 279 12.10 18.67 20.72
C ASN A 279 13.22 19.27 19.85
N HIS A 280 13.56 18.60 18.74
CA HIS A 280 14.61 19.02 17.80
C HIS A 280 14.08 19.78 16.58
N ARG A 281 12.75 19.94 16.48
CA ARG A 281 12.07 20.50 15.30
C ARG A 281 11.70 21.96 15.48
N SER A 282 10.99 22.26 16.57
CA SER A 282 10.24 23.50 16.72
C SER A 282 11.04 24.53 17.53
N PRO A 283 11.04 25.82 17.16
CA PRO A 283 11.55 26.87 18.01
C PRO A 283 10.68 27.02 19.27
N LYS A 284 11.28 27.62 20.30
CA LYS A 284 10.67 27.74 21.62
C LYS A 284 9.28 28.40 21.57
N TYR A 285 9.11 29.46 20.80
CA TYR A 285 7.83 30.18 20.72
C TYR A 285 6.67 29.32 20.14
N LEU A 286 6.96 28.40 19.20
CA LEU A 286 5.95 27.44 18.71
C LEU A 286 5.70 26.34 19.74
N LEU A 287 6.78 25.82 20.32
CA LEU A 287 6.66 24.76 21.31
C LEU A 287 5.88 25.22 22.54
N ASP A 288 6.06 26.46 22.98
CA ASP A 288 5.30 27.04 24.06
C ASP A 288 3.79 27.07 23.76
N ILE A 289 3.38 27.39 22.53
CA ILE A 289 1.97 27.30 22.08
C ILE A 289 1.49 25.85 22.14
N PHE A 290 2.26 24.90 21.62
CA PHE A 290 1.88 23.48 21.61
C PHE A 290 1.74 22.93 23.04
N ASN A 291 2.69 23.26 23.91
CA ASN A 291 2.70 22.84 25.31
C ASN A 291 1.54 23.46 26.09
N THR A 292 1.28 24.76 25.91
CA THR A 292 0.14 25.44 26.52
C THR A 292 -1.18 24.80 26.13
N TYR A 293 -1.33 24.50 24.81
CA TYR A 293 -2.51 23.80 24.28
C TYR A 293 -2.65 22.40 24.90
N ALA A 294 -1.57 21.61 24.90
CA ALA A 294 -1.57 20.25 25.44
C ALA A 294 -1.95 20.22 26.95
N THR A 295 -1.42 21.16 27.73
CA THR A 295 -1.77 21.28 29.16
C THR A 295 -3.25 21.57 29.35
N HIS A 296 -3.78 22.56 28.66
CA HIS A 296 -5.14 23.06 28.93
C HIS A 296 -6.24 22.25 28.25
N GLN A 297 -6.03 21.81 27.01
CA GLN A 297 -7.04 21.08 26.21
C GLN A 297 -6.91 19.56 26.31
N LEU A 298 -5.67 19.04 26.25
CA LEU A 298 -5.42 17.58 26.28
C LEU A 298 -5.17 17.07 27.71
N LYS A 299 -5.10 17.99 28.73
CA LYS A 299 -4.88 17.66 30.13
C LYS A 299 -3.56 16.92 30.39
N ILE A 300 -2.53 17.26 29.64
CA ILE A 300 -1.19 16.67 29.81
C ILE A 300 -0.47 17.43 30.96
N ASP A 301 0.19 16.66 31.83
CA ASP A 301 1.01 17.23 32.90
C ASP A 301 2.16 18.05 32.27
N PRO A 302 2.32 19.34 32.68
CA PRO A 302 3.42 20.18 32.18
C PRO A 302 4.82 19.57 32.33
N ALA A 303 5.04 18.79 33.40
CA ALA A 303 6.31 18.11 33.66
C ALA A 303 6.65 17.03 32.59
N LEU A 304 5.67 16.61 31.78
CA LEU A 304 5.80 15.58 30.76
C LEU A 304 5.95 16.15 29.35
N LEU A 305 5.91 17.49 29.21
CA LEU A 305 5.98 18.17 27.92
C LEU A 305 7.43 18.40 27.48
N PRO A 306 7.73 18.38 26.16
CA PRO A 306 9.08 18.53 25.67
C PRO A 306 9.59 19.97 25.78
N ALA A 307 10.92 20.12 25.95
CA ALA A 307 11.63 21.39 25.85
C ALA A 307 12.46 21.45 24.54
N THR A 308 12.96 22.62 24.16
CA THR A 308 13.83 22.79 23.00
C THR A 308 14.97 23.76 23.32
N ASP A 309 16.14 23.51 22.71
CA ASP A 309 17.29 24.44 22.77
C ASP A 309 17.22 25.51 21.67
N ASN A 310 16.24 25.44 20.77
CA ASN A 310 16.05 26.43 19.70
C ASN A 310 15.33 27.67 20.24
N ASN A 311 16.10 28.61 20.77
CA ASN A 311 15.64 29.87 21.35
C ASN A 311 15.48 31.02 20.32
N ALA A 312 15.15 30.71 19.08
CA ALA A 312 14.86 31.73 18.07
C ALA A 312 13.75 32.67 18.54
N GLU A 313 13.95 33.97 18.35
CA GLU A 313 12.95 34.98 18.70
C GLU A 313 11.80 34.98 17.70
N ALA A 314 10.56 35.03 18.23
CA ALA A 314 9.36 35.15 17.40
C ALA A 314 9.24 36.54 16.79
N LYS A 315 8.94 36.56 15.49
CA LYS A 315 8.48 37.81 14.83
C LYS A 315 6.95 37.88 14.90
N PRO A 316 6.36 39.09 14.86
CA PRO A 316 4.89 39.22 14.96
C PRO A 316 4.08 38.37 13.97
N GLN A 317 4.67 38.01 12.83
CA GLN A 317 4.03 37.18 11.82
C GLN A 317 4.21 35.66 11.98
N ASP A 318 4.99 35.22 12.96
CA ASP A 318 5.30 33.81 13.13
C ASP A 318 4.20 33.06 13.89
N CYS A 319 3.48 33.76 14.77
CA CYS A 319 2.34 33.23 15.54
C CYS A 319 1.19 34.22 15.52
N CYS A 320 0.18 33.98 14.67
CA CYS A 320 -0.85 34.98 14.40
C CYS A 320 -2.26 34.40 14.36
N ILE A 321 -3.23 35.29 14.60
CA ILE A 321 -4.63 35.03 14.31
C ILE A 321 -5.19 36.14 13.43
N PHE A 322 -5.86 35.81 12.36
CA PHE A 322 -6.41 36.70 11.38
C PHE A 322 -7.94 36.64 11.36
N ARG A 323 -8.57 37.76 11.49
CA ARG A 323 -10.00 37.91 11.31
C ARG A 323 -10.30 38.38 9.91
N ALA A 324 -11.11 37.64 9.17
CA ALA A 324 -11.65 38.07 7.88
C ALA A 324 -12.93 38.89 8.12
N CYS A 325 -12.94 40.13 7.64
CA CYS A 325 -14.07 41.04 7.72
C CYS A 325 -14.75 41.19 6.34
N HIS A 326 -15.98 41.71 6.34
CA HIS A 326 -16.73 41.83 5.08
C HIS A 326 -16.43 43.14 4.33
N HIS A 327 -15.93 44.19 5.01
CA HIS A 327 -15.43 45.45 4.44
C HIS A 327 -14.42 46.12 5.39
N SER A 328 -13.73 47.17 4.89
CA SER A 328 -12.82 47.97 5.66
C SER A 328 -13.56 48.79 6.73
N VAL A 329 -13.51 48.35 7.99
CA VAL A 329 -14.08 49.13 9.10
C VAL A 329 -12.95 49.57 10.01
N PRO A 330 -12.87 50.87 10.38
CA PRO A 330 -11.96 51.32 11.42
C PRO A 330 -12.23 50.61 12.74
N PRO A 331 -11.20 50.22 13.51
CA PRO A 331 -11.40 49.63 14.82
C PRO A 331 -12.32 50.50 15.70
N GLY A 332 -13.42 49.92 16.18
CA GLY A 332 -14.32 50.60 17.14
C GLY A 332 -15.63 51.15 16.53
N THR A 333 -15.84 51.10 15.20
CA THR A 333 -17.11 51.54 14.61
C THR A 333 -18.08 50.33 14.46
N ARG A 334 -19.24 50.35 15.14
CA ARG A 334 -20.37 49.47 14.86
C ARG A 334 -21.16 50.05 13.70
N THR A 335 -21.03 49.45 12.50
CA THR A 335 -21.97 49.74 11.40
C THR A 335 -23.00 48.63 11.34
N GLU A 336 -24.27 49.03 11.46
CA GLU A 336 -25.42 48.09 11.43
C GLU A 336 -25.79 47.60 10.01
N ARG A 337 -25.30 48.32 8.96
CA ARG A 337 -25.58 48.02 7.56
C ARG A 337 -24.35 48.07 6.70
N CYS A 338 -24.28 47.17 5.72
CA CYS A 338 -23.19 47.14 4.75
C CYS A 338 -23.24 48.38 3.83
N ALA A 339 -22.10 49.10 3.72
CA ALA A 339 -21.96 50.34 2.94
C ALA A 339 -22.16 50.16 1.44
N THR A 340 -22.07 48.93 0.90
CA THR A 340 -22.13 48.60 -0.51
C THR A 340 -23.51 48.15 -1.01
N ASP A 341 -24.35 47.54 -0.16
CA ASP A 341 -25.65 46.95 -0.58
C ASP A 341 -26.78 47.14 0.46
N GLY A 342 -26.49 47.83 1.56
CA GLY A 342 -27.52 48.12 2.59
C GLY A 342 -28.01 46.92 3.41
N THR A 343 -27.42 45.72 3.23
CA THR A 343 -27.76 44.52 4.00
C THR A 343 -27.30 44.63 5.44
N ASP A 344 -28.02 43.99 6.36
CA ASP A 344 -27.56 43.92 7.77
C ASP A 344 -26.20 43.20 7.83
N CYS A 345 -25.22 43.88 8.35
CA CYS A 345 -23.86 43.34 8.54
C CYS A 345 -23.82 42.05 9.38
N ARG A 346 -24.88 41.78 10.17
CA ARG A 346 -25.01 40.55 10.96
C ARG A 346 -25.34 39.32 10.12
N SER A 347 -25.93 39.51 8.90
CA SER A 347 -26.31 38.43 7.99
C SER A 347 -25.41 38.32 6.74
N CYS A 348 -24.38 39.14 6.63
CA CYS A 348 -23.54 39.21 5.43
C CYS A 348 -22.58 37.99 5.33
N THR A 349 -22.63 37.26 4.23
CA THR A 349 -21.75 36.09 3.98
C THR A 349 -20.40 36.48 3.37
N ARG A 350 -20.13 37.75 3.09
CA ARG A 350 -18.87 38.22 2.45
C ARG A 350 -17.63 37.95 3.30
N ALA A 351 -17.74 38.04 4.62
CA ALA A 351 -16.63 37.73 5.51
C ALA A 351 -16.16 36.29 5.34
N PHE A 352 -17.10 35.36 5.19
CA PHE A 352 -16.81 33.96 4.89
C PHE A 352 -16.06 33.78 3.56
N ALA A 353 -16.51 34.44 2.49
CA ALA A 353 -15.81 34.41 1.20
C ALA A 353 -14.43 35.08 1.26
N ASN A 354 -14.28 36.15 2.04
CA ASN A 354 -13.01 36.85 2.21
C ASN A 354 -11.98 36.03 2.99
N GLU A 355 -12.41 35.08 3.83
CA GLU A 355 -11.51 34.19 4.55
C GLU A 355 -10.72 33.27 3.59
N TYR A 356 -11.37 32.75 2.52
CA TYR A 356 -10.65 31.95 1.52
C TYR A 356 -9.57 32.77 0.81
N ARG A 357 -9.88 34.01 0.42
CA ARG A 357 -8.90 34.94 -0.17
C ARG A 357 -7.77 35.27 0.81
N LEU A 358 -8.11 35.51 2.07
CA LEU A 358 -7.13 35.77 3.13
C LEU A 358 -6.18 34.60 3.26
N ALA A 359 -6.67 33.37 3.34
CA ALA A 359 -5.85 32.19 3.51
C ALA A 359 -4.87 32.01 2.34
N VAL A 360 -5.32 32.22 1.09
CA VAL A 360 -4.44 32.18 -0.09
C VAL A 360 -3.41 33.32 -0.07
N CYS A 361 -3.81 34.53 0.27
CA CYS A 361 -2.90 35.67 0.39
C CYS A 361 -1.82 35.44 1.46
N LEU A 362 -2.20 34.88 2.61
CA LEU A 362 -1.25 34.53 3.67
C LEU A 362 -0.28 33.43 3.22
N ALA A 363 -0.80 32.40 2.53
CA ALA A 363 0.04 31.34 2.01
C ALA A 363 1.11 31.90 1.04
N GLN A 364 0.69 32.74 0.11
CA GLN A 364 1.61 33.40 -0.84
C GLN A 364 2.63 34.28 -0.12
N ARG A 365 2.20 35.04 0.89
CA ARG A 365 3.09 35.88 1.71
C ARG A 365 4.11 35.04 2.48
N TYR A 366 3.69 33.93 3.09
CA TYR A 366 4.61 33.06 3.82
C TYR A 366 5.60 32.36 2.89
N ALA A 367 5.16 31.97 1.70
CA ALA A 367 6.06 31.42 0.69
C ALA A 367 7.11 32.42 0.19
N ALA A 368 6.84 33.73 0.27
CA ALA A 368 7.79 34.79 -0.12
C ALA A 368 8.95 35.00 0.87
N PHE A 369 8.92 34.37 2.06
CA PHE A 369 10.03 34.48 3.01
C PHE A 369 11.25 33.64 2.63
N SER A 370 11.06 32.53 1.94
CA SER A 370 12.14 31.70 1.39
C SER A 370 11.63 30.85 0.24
N ASP A 371 12.44 30.68 -0.80
CA ASP A 371 12.06 29.86 -1.96
C ASP A 371 11.90 28.38 -1.64
N SER A 372 12.45 27.92 -0.54
CA SER A 372 12.32 26.52 -0.05
C SER A 372 11.16 26.32 0.94
N ASP A 373 10.53 27.39 1.44
CA ASP A 373 9.48 27.26 2.47
C ASP A 373 8.21 26.65 1.88
N ARG A 374 7.71 25.59 2.54
CA ARG A 374 6.46 24.89 2.25
C ARG A 374 5.36 25.39 3.18
N VAL A 375 4.23 25.76 2.60
CA VAL A 375 3.09 26.33 3.33
C VAL A 375 1.87 25.43 3.22
N ALA A 376 1.29 25.03 4.35
CA ALA A 376 0.06 24.27 4.37
C ALA A 376 -1.13 25.08 4.90
N ILE A 377 -2.28 24.92 4.28
CA ILE A 377 -3.58 25.34 4.80
C ILE A 377 -4.29 24.10 5.29
N ILE A 378 -4.49 23.99 6.59
CA ILE A 378 -5.20 22.85 7.19
C ILE A 378 -6.65 23.24 7.40
N VAL A 379 -7.55 22.46 6.81
CA VAL A 379 -8.99 22.73 6.73
C VAL A 379 -9.81 21.75 7.54
N PRO A 380 -10.98 22.15 8.05
CA PRO A 380 -11.89 21.24 8.76
C PRO A 380 -12.54 20.21 7.83
N THR A 381 -12.87 20.58 6.59
CA THR A 381 -13.63 19.71 5.68
C THR A 381 -13.02 19.64 4.27
N ASN A 382 -13.38 18.59 3.53
CA ASN A 382 -12.99 18.44 2.12
C ASN A 382 -13.64 19.53 1.23
N VAL A 383 -14.82 20.03 1.61
CA VAL A 383 -15.50 21.12 0.89
C VAL A 383 -14.70 22.41 0.98
N ASP A 384 -14.10 22.70 2.14
CA ASP A 384 -13.22 23.85 2.32
C ASP A 384 -11.94 23.71 1.48
N ALA A 385 -11.38 22.48 1.41
CA ALA A 385 -10.22 22.21 0.57
C ALA A 385 -10.52 22.46 -0.93
N ASP A 386 -11.69 22.03 -1.39
CA ASP A 386 -12.10 22.23 -2.79
C ASP A 386 -12.29 23.71 -3.13
N ARG A 387 -12.85 24.50 -2.22
CA ARG A 387 -13.03 25.95 -2.40
C ARG A 387 -11.69 26.68 -2.40
N LEU A 388 -10.81 26.36 -1.45
CA LEU A 388 -9.45 26.93 -1.42
C LEU A 388 -8.66 26.59 -2.69
N SER A 389 -8.76 25.37 -3.17
CA SER A 389 -8.11 24.96 -4.42
C SER A 389 -8.62 25.80 -5.61
N LYS A 390 -9.91 26.11 -5.66
CA LYS A 390 -10.49 27.02 -6.67
C LYS A 390 -9.97 28.45 -6.51
N GLU A 391 -9.81 28.92 -5.27
CA GLU A 391 -9.30 30.27 -4.99
C GLU A 391 -7.81 30.42 -5.37
N PHE A 392 -7.00 29.37 -5.26
CA PHE A 392 -5.61 29.35 -5.79
C PHE A 392 -5.56 29.48 -7.31
N GLY A 393 -6.62 29.06 -8.02
CA GLY A 393 -6.73 29.13 -9.46
C GLY A 393 -5.57 28.42 -10.18
N LYS A 394 -4.78 29.16 -10.98
CA LYS A 394 -3.64 28.62 -11.73
C LYS A 394 -2.33 28.53 -10.91
N THR A 395 -2.32 29.03 -9.67
CA THR A 395 -1.13 28.92 -8.81
C THR A 395 -0.87 27.45 -8.48
N PRO A 396 0.31 26.89 -8.75
CA PRO A 396 0.63 25.50 -8.44
C PRO A 396 0.44 25.20 -6.95
N HIS A 397 -0.38 24.23 -6.63
CA HIS A 397 -0.66 23.80 -5.26
C HIS A 397 -1.02 22.31 -5.22
N PHE A 398 -0.77 21.69 -4.09
CA PHE A 398 -1.07 20.27 -3.84
C PHE A 398 -2.22 20.13 -2.86
N LYS A 399 -3.36 19.63 -3.32
CA LYS A 399 -4.53 19.37 -2.48
C LYS A 399 -4.58 17.89 -2.10
N ILE A 400 -4.65 17.61 -0.78
CA ILE A 400 -4.81 16.26 -0.21
C ILE A 400 -6.18 16.22 0.50
N SER A 401 -7.23 15.93 -0.25
CA SER A 401 -8.57 15.89 0.32
C SER A 401 -9.53 15.10 -0.56
N GLY A 402 -10.60 14.59 0.02
CA GLY A 402 -11.61 13.82 -0.69
C GLY A 402 -11.10 12.42 -1.04
N ARG A 403 -11.50 11.94 -2.22
CA ARG A 403 -11.09 10.62 -2.72
C ARG A 403 -9.61 10.63 -3.06
N ASP A 404 -8.91 9.61 -2.61
CA ASP A 404 -7.46 9.45 -2.88
C ASP A 404 -7.20 9.34 -4.38
N LEU A 405 -6.12 9.97 -4.85
CA LEU A 405 -5.72 9.96 -6.26
C LEU A 405 -5.54 8.53 -6.80
N PHE A 406 -4.99 7.65 -5.98
CA PHE A 406 -4.77 6.24 -6.34
C PHE A 406 -6.06 5.41 -6.40
N SER A 407 -7.17 5.93 -5.85
CA SER A 407 -8.50 5.35 -5.98
C SER A 407 -9.28 5.85 -7.19
N THR A 408 -8.66 6.66 -8.06
CA THR A 408 -9.33 7.15 -9.29
C THR A 408 -9.38 6.06 -10.36
N PRO A 409 -10.45 6.02 -11.20
CA PRO A 409 -10.60 4.99 -12.22
C PRO A 409 -9.40 4.83 -13.16
N ALA A 410 -8.78 5.95 -13.56
CA ALA A 410 -7.63 5.94 -14.45
C ALA A 410 -6.40 5.29 -13.80
N VAL A 411 -6.07 5.63 -12.54
CA VAL A 411 -4.93 5.04 -11.83
C VAL A 411 -5.21 3.58 -11.51
N GLN A 412 -6.43 3.23 -11.11
CA GLN A 412 -6.83 1.84 -10.89
C GLN A 412 -6.72 0.97 -12.15
N LEU A 413 -7.08 1.50 -13.32
CA LEU A 413 -6.89 0.82 -14.59
C LEU A 413 -5.40 0.55 -14.87
N LEU A 414 -4.54 1.55 -14.65
CA LEU A 414 -3.11 1.42 -14.87
C LEU A 414 -2.47 0.40 -13.91
N PHE A 415 -2.87 0.39 -12.64
CA PHE A 415 -2.39 -0.59 -11.67
C PHE A 415 -2.93 -1.99 -11.96
N ALA A 416 -4.20 -2.10 -12.39
CA ALA A 416 -4.76 -3.37 -12.83
C ALA A 416 -3.98 -3.94 -14.03
N HIS A 417 -3.52 -3.09 -14.97
CA HIS A 417 -2.66 -3.52 -16.07
C HIS A 417 -1.36 -4.17 -15.57
N LEU A 418 -0.63 -3.54 -14.65
CA LEU A 418 0.58 -4.14 -14.07
C LEU A 418 0.27 -5.44 -13.30
N ASN A 419 -0.84 -5.48 -12.55
CA ASN A 419 -1.25 -6.66 -11.79
C ASN A 419 -1.53 -7.86 -12.71
N VAL A 420 -2.23 -7.68 -13.84
CA VAL A 420 -2.53 -8.81 -14.75
C VAL A 420 -1.31 -9.27 -15.54
N VAL A 421 -0.38 -8.36 -15.82
CA VAL A 421 0.90 -8.72 -16.44
C VAL A 421 1.76 -9.54 -15.47
N ALA A 422 1.78 -9.16 -14.18
CA ALA A 422 2.52 -9.90 -13.16
C ALA A 422 1.87 -11.24 -12.82
N ASN A 423 0.53 -11.30 -12.77
CA ASN A 423 -0.23 -12.49 -12.40
C ASN A 423 -1.51 -12.61 -13.21
N GLU A 424 -1.48 -13.45 -14.24
CA GLU A 424 -2.62 -13.71 -15.12
C GLU A 424 -3.84 -14.31 -14.38
N THR A 425 -3.66 -14.89 -13.19
CA THR A 425 -4.75 -15.47 -12.40
C THR A 425 -5.39 -14.48 -11.44
N CYS A 426 -4.97 -13.21 -11.44
CA CYS A 426 -5.58 -12.16 -10.64
C CYS A 426 -6.93 -11.69 -11.24
N PHE A 427 -7.99 -12.49 -11.05
CA PHE A 427 -9.29 -12.27 -11.68
C PHE A 427 -9.92 -10.92 -11.32
N ILE A 428 -9.67 -10.38 -10.12
CA ILE A 428 -10.19 -9.05 -9.72
C ILE A 428 -9.54 -7.92 -10.55
N ALA A 429 -8.27 -8.02 -10.85
CA ALA A 429 -7.59 -7.05 -11.71
C ALA A 429 -8.12 -7.09 -13.15
N TRP A 430 -8.43 -8.28 -13.67
CA TRP A 430 -9.10 -8.44 -14.97
C TRP A 430 -10.52 -7.85 -14.96
N ALA A 431 -11.27 -7.99 -13.88
CA ALA A 431 -12.59 -7.36 -13.75
C ALA A 431 -12.48 -5.83 -13.76
N ARG A 432 -11.50 -5.25 -13.05
CA ARG A 432 -11.21 -3.80 -13.08
C ARG A 432 -10.86 -3.34 -14.50
N LEU A 433 -10.01 -4.09 -15.22
CA LEU A 433 -9.66 -3.79 -16.62
C LEU A 433 -10.90 -3.77 -17.51
N LEU A 434 -11.71 -4.81 -17.53
CA LEU A 434 -12.90 -4.89 -18.38
C LEU A 434 -13.87 -3.75 -18.12
N TYR A 435 -14.05 -3.38 -16.86
CA TYR A 435 -14.93 -2.29 -16.47
C TYR A 435 -14.37 -0.92 -16.89
N HIS A 436 -13.12 -0.60 -16.53
CA HIS A 436 -12.53 0.71 -16.79
C HIS A 436 -12.18 0.93 -18.28
N LEU A 437 -11.91 -0.15 -19.05
CA LEU A 437 -11.81 -0.09 -20.50
C LEU A 437 -13.18 0.03 -21.18
N LYS A 438 -14.28 0.07 -20.41
CA LYS A 438 -15.66 0.15 -20.92
C LYS A 438 -16.02 -1.01 -21.87
N VAL A 439 -15.37 -2.15 -21.69
CA VAL A 439 -15.72 -3.40 -22.40
C VAL A 439 -17.00 -3.99 -21.82
N VAL A 440 -17.14 -3.90 -20.50
CA VAL A 440 -18.33 -4.28 -19.73
C VAL A 440 -18.89 -3.04 -19.04
N PRO A 441 -20.22 -2.79 -19.09
CA PRO A 441 -20.81 -1.54 -18.59
C PRO A 441 -20.83 -1.41 -17.07
N GLU A 442 -20.86 -2.52 -16.35
CA GLU A 442 -20.98 -2.54 -14.88
C GLU A 442 -19.86 -3.39 -14.25
N TYR A 443 -19.32 -2.90 -13.13
CA TYR A 443 -18.24 -3.61 -12.44
C TYR A 443 -18.70 -4.94 -11.84
N ALA A 444 -19.94 -5.00 -11.32
CA ALA A 444 -20.54 -6.25 -10.83
C ALA A 444 -20.64 -7.32 -11.93
N LEU A 445 -21.02 -6.91 -13.14
CA LEU A 445 -21.09 -7.81 -14.30
C LEU A 445 -19.69 -8.30 -14.70
N ALA A 446 -18.68 -7.44 -14.69
CA ALA A 446 -17.30 -7.81 -14.97
C ALA A 446 -16.78 -8.86 -13.96
N ARG A 447 -17.07 -8.70 -12.65
CA ARG A 447 -16.69 -9.69 -11.62
C ARG A 447 -17.41 -11.02 -11.81
N ASN A 448 -18.71 -11.00 -12.07
CA ASN A 448 -19.49 -12.22 -12.33
C ASN A 448 -18.92 -12.97 -13.54
N MET A 449 -18.59 -12.25 -14.59
CA MET A 449 -17.95 -12.84 -15.79
C MET A 449 -16.60 -13.48 -15.45
N MET A 450 -15.76 -12.82 -14.66
CA MET A 450 -14.48 -13.40 -14.23
C MET A 450 -14.69 -14.68 -13.40
N ARG A 451 -15.73 -14.73 -12.56
CA ARG A 451 -16.12 -15.94 -11.82
C ARG A 451 -16.54 -17.07 -12.78
N GLU A 452 -17.33 -16.76 -13.80
CA GLU A 452 -17.75 -17.74 -14.80
C GLU A 452 -16.57 -18.31 -15.58
N LEU A 453 -15.60 -17.48 -15.96
CA LEU A 453 -14.37 -17.93 -16.61
C LEU A 453 -13.55 -18.84 -15.69
N ARG A 454 -13.31 -18.42 -14.44
CA ARG A 454 -12.57 -19.21 -13.46
C ARG A 454 -13.20 -20.59 -13.22
N ASN A 455 -14.53 -20.63 -13.03
CA ASN A 455 -15.24 -21.89 -12.77
C ASN A 455 -15.21 -22.87 -13.96
N ARG A 456 -14.86 -22.38 -15.14
CA ARG A 456 -14.70 -23.20 -16.37
C ARG A 456 -13.26 -23.35 -16.81
N ALA A 457 -12.30 -22.99 -15.96
CA ALA A 457 -10.87 -23.02 -16.28
C ALA A 457 -10.49 -22.27 -17.57
N ILE A 458 -11.14 -21.13 -17.82
CA ILE A 458 -10.79 -20.21 -18.91
C ILE A 458 -9.91 -19.10 -18.34
N SER A 459 -8.71 -18.94 -18.90
CA SER A 459 -7.88 -17.79 -18.56
C SER A 459 -8.48 -16.51 -19.17
N PRO A 460 -8.47 -15.37 -18.48
CA PRO A 460 -8.81 -14.09 -19.10
C PRO A 460 -7.94 -13.77 -20.32
N THR A 461 -6.70 -14.25 -20.38
CA THR A 461 -5.83 -14.14 -21.55
C THR A 461 -6.35 -14.93 -22.74
N ASP A 462 -7.18 -15.99 -22.55
CA ASP A 462 -7.85 -16.71 -23.64
C ASP A 462 -8.83 -15.78 -24.39
N LEU A 463 -9.51 -14.88 -23.68
CA LEU A 463 -10.39 -13.88 -24.34
C LEU A 463 -9.58 -12.84 -25.11
N LEU A 464 -8.42 -12.46 -24.58
CA LEU A 464 -7.55 -11.44 -25.16
C LEU A 464 -6.84 -11.96 -26.42
N MET A 465 -6.33 -13.19 -26.36
CA MET A 465 -5.61 -13.84 -27.45
C MET A 465 -6.47 -14.80 -28.27
N TYR A 466 -7.79 -14.67 -28.19
CA TYR A 466 -8.75 -15.61 -28.72
C TYR A 466 -8.52 -15.98 -30.20
N THR A 467 -8.34 -17.28 -30.45
CA THR A 467 -8.16 -17.89 -31.74
C THR A 467 -9.13 -19.05 -31.94
N GLU A 468 -10.35 -18.96 -31.41
CA GLU A 468 -11.40 -19.99 -31.41
C GLU A 468 -11.17 -21.16 -30.43
N SER A 469 -10.03 -21.22 -29.75
CA SER A 469 -9.74 -22.22 -28.72
C SER A 469 -9.06 -21.62 -27.49
N THR A 470 -9.37 -22.16 -26.31
CA THR A 470 -8.72 -21.75 -25.05
C THR A 470 -7.36 -22.44 -24.88
N TYR A 471 -6.55 -21.95 -23.94
CA TYR A 471 -5.28 -22.57 -23.57
C TYR A 471 -5.46 -24.06 -23.20
N LEU A 472 -6.52 -24.38 -22.41
CA LEU A 472 -6.84 -25.74 -22.01
C LEU A 472 -7.28 -26.63 -23.19
N GLN A 473 -8.03 -26.07 -24.16
CA GLN A 473 -8.45 -26.80 -25.38
C GLN A 473 -7.25 -27.04 -26.30
N GLN A 474 -6.37 -26.05 -26.47
CA GLN A 474 -5.14 -26.21 -27.25
C GLN A 474 -4.23 -27.25 -26.63
N PHE A 475 -4.04 -27.22 -25.32
CA PHE A 475 -3.29 -28.23 -24.58
C PHE A 475 -3.84 -29.65 -24.83
N ALA A 476 -5.14 -29.85 -24.60
CA ALA A 476 -5.77 -31.15 -24.80
C ALA A 476 -5.63 -31.61 -26.24
N SER A 477 -5.87 -30.76 -27.24
CA SER A 477 -5.74 -31.07 -28.64
C SER A 477 -4.31 -31.46 -29.03
N VAL A 478 -3.32 -30.72 -28.55
CA VAL A 478 -1.90 -31.02 -28.86
C VAL A 478 -1.51 -32.35 -28.22
N LEU A 479 -1.85 -32.56 -26.96
CA LEU A 479 -1.50 -33.78 -26.24
C LEU A 479 -2.18 -35.03 -26.85
N ASP A 480 -3.40 -34.90 -27.39
CA ASP A 480 -4.13 -36.02 -27.99
C ASP A 480 -3.71 -36.33 -29.42
N ASN A 481 -3.12 -35.39 -30.16
CA ASN A 481 -2.87 -35.54 -31.60
C ASN A 481 -1.41 -35.42 -32.02
N GLN A 482 -0.49 -35.08 -31.08
CA GLN A 482 0.92 -34.84 -31.42
C GLN A 482 1.85 -35.52 -30.42
N GLU A 483 3.05 -35.85 -30.85
CA GLU A 483 4.17 -36.18 -29.98
C GLU A 483 4.74 -34.90 -29.39
N VAL A 484 4.87 -34.83 -28.07
CA VAL A 484 5.37 -33.68 -27.31
C VAL A 484 6.55 -34.07 -26.44
N VAL A 485 7.34 -33.08 -25.98
CA VAL A 485 8.47 -33.28 -25.09
C VAL A 485 8.15 -32.63 -23.75
N LEU A 486 8.10 -33.45 -22.70
CA LEU A 486 8.06 -33.02 -21.33
C LEU A 486 9.47 -32.94 -20.80
N PHE A 487 9.90 -31.78 -20.29
CA PHE A 487 11.29 -31.54 -19.87
C PHE A 487 11.37 -30.70 -18.60
N ASP A 488 12.53 -30.78 -17.98
CA ASP A 488 12.92 -29.98 -16.79
C ASP A 488 14.42 -29.68 -16.85
N THR A 489 14.87 -28.60 -16.20
CA THR A 489 16.29 -28.19 -16.19
C THR A 489 16.76 -27.87 -14.79
N GLU A 490 17.98 -28.36 -14.46
CA GLU A 490 18.72 -27.92 -13.28
C GLU A 490 19.80 -26.92 -13.68
N THR A 491 20.07 -25.95 -12.82
CA THR A 491 20.88 -24.77 -13.15
C THR A 491 21.81 -24.34 -12.00
N THR A 492 22.80 -23.49 -12.32
CA THR A 492 23.70 -22.92 -11.30
C THR A 492 23.06 -21.87 -10.42
N GLY A 493 21.88 -21.36 -10.78
CA GLY A 493 21.15 -20.32 -10.02
C GLY A 493 19.89 -19.89 -10.75
N LEU A 494 19.24 -18.84 -10.27
CA LEU A 494 17.93 -18.38 -10.77
C LEU A 494 18.02 -17.25 -11.80
N ASP A 495 19.22 -16.80 -12.16
CA ASP A 495 19.42 -15.74 -13.15
C ASP A 495 19.38 -16.33 -14.56
N ILE A 496 18.21 -16.25 -15.21
CA ILE A 496 17.99 -16.80 -16.55
C ILE A 496 18.95 -16.25 -17.62
N TRP A 497 19.49 -15.05 -17.43
CA TRP A 497 20.42 -14.44 -18.42
C TRP A 497 21.85 -14.90 -18.28
N ASN A 498 22.29 -15.14 -17.04
CA ASN A 498 23.69 -15.43 -16.74
C ASN A 498 23.91 -16.88 -16.33
N ASP A 499 23.00 -17.52 -15.60
CA ASP A 499 23.23 -18.85 -15.07
C ASP A 499 23.28 -19.93 -16.15
N ASP A 500 23.97 -21.02 -15.83
CA ASP A 500 24.21 -22.12 -16.74
C ASP A 500 23.28 -23.28 -16.42
N ILE A 501 22.82 -23.96 -17.47
CA ILE A 501 22.15 -25.25 -17.34
C ILE A 501 23.20 -26.32 -17.05
N ILE A 502 22.98 -27.11 -16.01
CA ILE A 502 23.87 -28.22 -15.59
C ILE A 502 23.25 -29.59 -15.79
N GLN A 503 21.91 -29.70 -15.90
CA GLN A 503 21.21 -30.92 -16.27
C GLN A 503 20.00 -30.59 -17.14
N ILE A 504 19.70 -31.44 -18.10
CA ILE A 504 18.44 -31.45 -18.84
C ILE A 504 17.89 -32.88 -18.82
N ALA A 505 16.69 -33.04 -18.32
CA ALA A 505 15.94 -34.29 -18.39
C ALA A 505 14.69 -34.09 -19.22
N ALA A 506 14.31 -35.11 -20.01
CA ALA A 506 13.10 -35.08 -20.82
C ALA A 506 12.57 -36.49 -21.13
N ILE A 507 11.25 -36.54 -21.43
CA ILE A 507 10.61 -37.72 -21.96
C ILE A 507 9.72 -37.33 -23.15
N LYS A 508 9.43 -38.26 -24.03
CA LYS A 508 8.46 -38.09 -25.11
C LYS A 508 7.10 -38.65 -24.68
N ILE A 509 6.07 -37.93 -25.05
CA ILE A 509 4.67 -38.32 -24.84
C ILE A 509 3.99 -38.29 -26.22
N ASP A 510 3.46 -39.43 -26.63
CA ASP A 510 2.72 -39.59 -27.90
C ASP A 510 1.26 -39.92 -27.61
N HIS A 511 0.33 -39.14 -28.19
CA HIS A 511 -1.11 -39.25 -27.97
C HIS A 511 -1.49 -39.32 -26.46
N GLY A 512 -0.76 -38.58 -25.65
CA GLY A 512 -0.96 -38.48 -24.18
C GLY A 512 -0.45 -39.69 -23.38
N ARG A 513 0.40 -40.55 -23.99
CA ARG A 513 1.02 -41.71 -23.36
C ARG A 513 2.55 -41.57 -23.41
N TYR A 514 3.18 -41.94 -22.32
CA TYR A 514 4.63 -42.02 -22.24
C TYR A 514 5.18 -42.97 -23.29
N VAL A 515 6.22 -42.57 -24.00
CA VAL A 515 6.92 -43.42 -24.99
C VAL A 515 8.06 -44.16 -24.27
N GLU A 516 7.90 -45.46 -24.04
CA GLU A 516 8.89 -46.28 -23.35
C GLU A 516 10.27 -46.18 -24.01
N GLY A 517 11.32 -45.98 -23.21
CA GLY A 517 12.69 -45.83 -23.68
C GLY A 517 13.04 -44.46 -24.28
N SER A 518 12.13 -43.49 -24.18
CA SER A 518 12.41 -42.11 -24.65
C SER A 518 13.10 -41.26 -23.57
N ASP A 519 13.52 -41.81 -22.44
CA ASP A 519 14.19 -41.08 -21.38
C ASP A 519 15.46 -40.43 -21.92
N PHE A 520 15.54 -39.10 -21.68
CA PHE A 520 16.68 -38.28 -22.00
C PHE A 520 17.14 -37.64 -20.69
N ASN A 521 18.39 -37.88 -20.33
CA ASN A 521 18.97 -37.29 -19.14
C ASN A 521 20.47 -37.04 -19.42
N ILE A 522 20.87 -35.79 -19.42
CA ILE A 522 22.25 -35.38 -19.66
C ILE A 522 22.71 -34.37 -18.62
N ILE A 523 23.97 -34.48 -18.22
CA ILE A 523 24.65 -33.52 -17.39
C ILE A 523 25.62 -32.70 -18.25
N ILE A 524 25.56 -31.37 -18.10
CA ILE A 524 26.31 -30.41 -18.93
C ILE A 524 27.37 -29.75 -18.07
N GLN A 525 28.60 -29.71 -18.61
CA GLN A 525 29.73 -29.10 -17.93
C GLN A 525 29.56 -27.57 -17.83
N THR A 526 29.83 -27.01 -16.64
CA THR A 526 29.93 -25.58 -16.36
C THR A 526 31.24 -25.23 -15.68
N ASP A 527 31.68 -23.97 -15.90
CA ASP A 527 32.83 -23.38 -15.18
C ASP A 527 32.34 -22.56 -13.96
N LYS A 528 31.06 -22.49 -13.75
CA LYS A 528 30.48 -21.77 -12.60
C LYS A 528 30.38 -22.63 -11.37
N GLU A 529 30.41 -21.99 -10.22
CA GLU A 529 30.21 -22.63 -8.92
C GLU A 529 28.75 -23.09 -8.80
N ILE A 530 28.55 -24.35 -8.42
CA ILE A 530 27.23 -24.92 -8.14
C ILE A 530 26.94 -24.71 -6.66
N PRO A 531 25.82 -24.11 -6.27
CA PRO A 531 25.49 -23.89 -4.86
C PRO A 531 25.49 -25.20 -4.05
N THR A 532 26.09 -25.19 -2.89
CA THR A 532 26.12 -26.36 -1.98
C THR A 532 24.79 -26.63 -1.30
N THR A 533 23.94 -25.60 -1.24
CA THR A 533 22.60 -25.69 -0.63
C THR A 533 21.54 -25.05 -1.52
N VAL A 534 20.36 -25.63 -1.57
CA VAL A 534 19.17 -25.09 -2.23
C VAL A 534 18.01 -25.12 -1.24
N GLY A 535 17.36 -23.97 -1.03
CA GLY A 535 16.22 -23.89 -0.09
C GLY A 535 16.56 -24.22 1.38
N GLY A 536 17.85 -24.09 1.77
CA GLY A 536 18.32 -24.41 3.12
C GLY A 536 18.68 -25.87 3.37
N HIS A 537 18.60 -26.70 2.33
CA HIS A 537 19.00 -28.12 2.36
C HIS A 537 20.20 -28.36 1.46
N ASP A 538 20.95 -29.46 1.69
CA ASP A 538 22.04 -29.86 0.81
C ASP A 538 21.54 -30.01 -0.63
N ASN A 539 22.31 -29.53 -1.60
CA ASN A 539 21.95 -29.59 -2.99
C ASN A 539 22.21 -31.01 -3.55
N PRO A 540 21.16 -31.83 -3.82
CA PRO A 540 21.34 -33.19 -4.31
C PRO A 540 22.00 -33.21 -5.70
N MET A 541 21.80 -32.15 -6.49
CA MET A 541 22.36 -32.01 -7.85
C MET A 541 23.88 -31.91 -7.82
N LEU A 542 24.48 -31.30 -6.81
CA LEU A 542 25.93 -31.21 -6.70
C LEU A 542 26.58 -32.60 -6.62
N THR A 543 25.99 -33.52 -5.86
CA THR A 543 26.49 -34.90 -5.72
C THR A 543 26.35 -35.65 -7.04
N GLU A 544 25.23 -35.52 -7.71
CA GLU A 544 24.99 -36.15 -9.02
C GLU A 544 25.97 -35.58 -10.09
N TYR A 545 26.12 -34.28 -10.14
CA TYR A 545 27.03 -33.59 -11.07
C TYR A 545 28.49 -34.06 -10.94
N LEU A 546 28.93 -34.27 -9.69
CA LEU A 546 30.34 -34.72 -9.41
C LEU A 546 30.55 -36.18 -9.82
N ASN A 547 29.54 -37.02 -9.75
CA ASN A 547 29.65 -38.48 -9.96
C ASN A 547 29.25 -38.94 -11.36
N SER A 548 28.73 -38.06 -12.23
CA SER A 548 28.21 -38.42 -13.54
C SER A 548 29.15 -37.98 -14.69
N GLU A 549 29.04 -38.66 -15.82
CA GLU A 549 29.67 -38.21 -17.06
C GLU A 549 29.01 -36.92 -17.56
N ARG A 550 29.81 -35.94 -17.96
CA ARG A 550 29.37 -34.61 -18.36
C ARG A 550 29.68 -34.35 -19.82
N LEU A 551 28.67 -33.87 -20.55
CA LEU A 551 28.86 -33.40 -21.92
C LEU A 551 29.38 -31.95 -21.92
N GLY A 552 30.16 -31.63 -22.95
CA GLY A 552 30.52 -30.24 -23.21
C GLY A 552 29.26 -29.39 -23.44
N ARG A 553 29.26 -28.11 -23.01
CA ARG A 553 28.09 -27.20 -23.12
C ARG A 553 27.45 -27.24 -24.55
N ARG A 554 28.27 -27.08 -25.56
CA ARG A 554 27.81 -27.08 -26.96
C ARG A 554 27.17 -28.43 -27.38
N GLU A 555 27.80 -29.51 -26.99
CA GLU A 555 27.36 -30.87 -27.30
C GLU A 555 26.03 -31.19 -26.56
N GLY A 556 25.92 -30.91 -25.28
CA GLY A 556 24.73 -31.18 -24.50
C GLY A 556 23.53 -30.39 -24.98
N LEU A 557 23.69 -29.10 -25.24
CA LEU A 557 22.61 -28.23 -25.75
C LEU A 557 22.18 -28.68 -27.17
N GLN A 558 23.11 -29.09 -28.02
CA GLN A 558 22.78 -29.60 -29.34
C GLN A 558 22.02 -30.94 -29.25
N ALA A 559 22.44 -31.85 -28.40
CA ALA A 559 21.77 -33.15 -28.19
C ALA A 559 20.30 -32.94 -27.75
N PHE A 560 20.04 -31.96 -26.90
CA PHE A 560 18.65 -31.61 -26.49
C PHE A 560 17.85 -31.00 -27.66
N LEU A 561 18.45 -30.13 -28.48
CA LEU A 561 17.77 -29.57 -29.66
C LEU A 561 17.40 -30.68 -30.66
N ASP A 562 18.31 -31.63 -30.88
CA ASP A 562 18.08 -32.80 -31.76
C ASP A 562 16.98 -33.71 -31.18
N TYR A 563 16.99 -33.94 -29.87
CA TYR A 563 15.93 -34.69 -29.17
C TYR A 563 14.54 -34.07 -29.33
N CYS A 564 14.47 -32.75 -29.23
CA CYS A 564 13.22 -32.02 -29.37
C CYS A 564 12.65 -31.99 -30.82
N GLU A 565 13.49 -31.93 -31.82
CA GLU A 565 13.15 -31.87 -33.27
C GLU A 565 11.94 -30.96 -33.61
N GLY A 566 11.84 -29.82 -32.97
CA GLY A 566 10.73 -28.88 -33.21
C GLY A 566 9.40 -29.23 -32.53
N ARG A 567 9.34 -30.28 -31.73
CA ARG A 567 8.13 -30.67 -30.95
C ARG A 567 7.72 -29.61 -29.95
N VAL A 568 6.44 -29.63 -29.56
CA VAL A 568 5.89 -28.79 -28.49
C VAL A 568 6.54 -29.18 -27.18
N LEU A 569 6.93 -28.18 -26.40
CA LEU A 569 7.56 -28.33 -25.09
C LEU A 569 6.52 -28.23 -23.97
N ILE A 570 6.66 -29.08 -22.98
CA ILE A 570 5.84 -29.04 -21.74
C ILE A 570 6.77 -29.07 -20.54
N GLY A 571 6.45 -28.36 -19.49
CA GLY A 571 7.18 -28.38 -18.21
C GLY A 571 6.33 -27.87 -17.06
N HIS A 572 6.87 -27.89 -15.84
CA HIS A 572 6.23 -27.30 -14.68
C HIS A 572 6.90 -25.95 -14.37
N ASN A 573 6.18 -24.82 -14.47
CA ASN A 573 6.76 -23.48 -14.50
C ASN A 573 7.70 -23.27 -15.71
N VAL A 574 7.28 -23.79 -16.85
CA VAL A 574 8.07 -23.93 -18.08
C VAL A 574 8.68 -22.62 -18.61
N GLU A 575 8.16 -21.47 -18.22
CA GLU A 575 8.72 -20.18 -18.63
C GLU A 575 10.15 -19.98 -18.11
N TYR A 576 10.46 -20.49 -16.91
CA TYR A 576 11.82 -20.46 -16.41
C TYR A 576 12.75 -21.33 -17.26
N ASP A 577 12.41 -22.60 -17.43
CA ASP A 577 13.21 -23.56 -18.20
C ASP A 577 13.40 -23.14 -19.65
N TYR A 578 12.34 -22.62 -20.24
CA TYR A 578 12.37 -22.13 -21.61
C TYR A 578 13.31 -20.92 -21.77
N ASN A 579 13.22 -19.95 -20.87
CA ASN A 579 14.04 -18.73 -20.96
C ASN A 579 15.51 -19.02 -20.66
N ILE A 580 15.82 -19.79 -19.61
CA ILE A 580 17.23 -20.13 -19.32
C ILE A 580 17.85 -20.96 -20.45
N LEU A 581 17.06 -21.86 -21.08
CA LEU A 581 17.50 -22.61 -22.25
C LEU A 581 17.73 -21.67 -23.44
N ASP A 582 16.82 -20.76 -23.74
CA ASP A 582 16.97 -19.79 -24.83
C ASP A 582 18.23 -18.94 -24.67
N TYR A 583 18.52 -18.44 -23.47
CA TYR A 583 19.73 -17.65 -23.22
C TYR A 583 21.01 -18.49 -23.23
N ASN A 584 21.00 -19.73 -22.73
CA ASN A 584 22.14 -20.64 -22.87
C ASN A 584 22.44 -20.95 -24.35
N LEU A 585 21.41 -21.13 -25.15
CA LEU A 585 21.55 -21.31 -26.62
C LEU A 585 22.11 -20.05 -27.30
N ARG A 586 21.60 -18.86 -26.97
CA ARG A 586 22.11 -17.59 -27.52
C ARG A 586 23.58 -17.37 -27.17
N ARG A 587 23.99 -17.65 -25.95
CA ARG A 587 25.39 -17.54 -25.52
C ARG A 587 26.30 -18.57 -26.24
N THR A 588 25.77 -19.75 -26.60
CA THR A 588 26.56 -20.85 -27.16
C THR A 588 26.56 -20.84 -28.69
N PHE A 589 25.40 -20.50 -29.30
CA PHE A 589 25.21 -20.62 -30.76
C PHE A 589 24.92 -19.29 -31.44
N GLY A 590 24.74 -18.19 -30.68
CA GLY A 590 24.34 -16.87 -31.21
C GLY A 590 22.87 -16.75 -31.55
N GLN A 591 22.08 -17.79 -31.40
CA GLN A 591 20.63 -17.82 -31.64
C GLN A 591 19.94 -18.69 -30.59
N GLY A 592 18.73 -18.31 -30.19
CA GLY A 592 17.92 -19.01 -29.19
C GLY A 592 16.91 -19.97 -29.81
N LEU A 593 15.98 -20.46 -28.99
CA LEU A 593 14.89 -21.37 -29.39
C LEU A 593 13.90 -20.77 -30.42
N GLY A 594 13.85 -19.42 -30.51
CA GLY A 594 12.82 -18.73 -31.28
C GLY A 594 11.44 -18.85 -30.65
N HIS A 595 10.40 -18.60 -31.42
CA HIS A 595 9.02 -18.71 -30.89
C HIS A 595 8.54 -20.17 -31.08
N ARG A 596 8.58 -20.95 -29.98
CA ARG A 596 8.12 -22.35 -29.97
C ARG A 596 6.91 -22.48 -29.04
N GLN A 597 5.88 -23.22 -29.48
CA GLN A 597 4.70 -23.50 -28.67
C GLN A 597 5.10 -24.31 -27.44
N ARG A 598 4.54 -23.93 -26.30
CA ARG A 598 4.79 -24.61 -25.03
C ARG A 598 3.56 -24.57 -24.12
N PHE A 599 3.47 -25.54 -23.22
CA PHE A 599 2.43 -25.60 -22.18
C PHE A 599 3.05 -25.75 -20.80
N ASP A 600 2.45 -25.05 -19.88
CA ASP A 600 2.87 -25.00 -18.48
C ASP A 600 1.88 -25.76 -17.58
N THR A 601 2.34 -26.84 -16.96
CA THR A 601 1.51 -27.63 -16.03
C THR A 601 1.16 -26.83 -14.77
N LEU A 602 1.97 -25.85 -14.36
CA LEU A 602 1.64 -24.91 -13.29
C LEU A 602 0.42 -24.05 -13.67
N LYS A 603 0.44 -23.45 -14.87
CA LYS A 603 -0.70 -22.66 -15.39
C LYS A 603 -1.95 -23.52 -15.55
N LEU A 604 -1.82 -24.72 -16.12
CA LEU A 604 -2.93 -25.68 -16.23
C LEU A 604 -3.53 -26.02 -14.86
N THR A 605 -2.70 -26.35 -13.89
CA THR A 605 -3.17 -26.69 -12.54
C THR A 605 -3.87 -25.51 -11.87
N ARG A 606 -3.33 -24.28 -12.01
CA ARG A 606 -3.99 -23.06 -11.50
C ARG A 606 -5.36 -22.82 -12.13
N LEU A 607 -5.54 -23.21 -13.38
CA LEU A 607 -6.84 -23.10 -14.09
C LEU A 607 -7.83 -24.17 -13.61
N VAL A 608 -7.41 -25.45 -13.53
CA VAL A 608 -8.32 -26.56 -13.19
C VAL A 608 -8.57 -26.71 -11.70
N GLU A 609 -7.63 -26.27 -10.85
CA GLU A 609 -7.73 -26.29 -9.38
C GLU A 609 -7.37 -24.91 -8.77
N PRO A 610 -8.18 -23.87 -9.01
CA PRO A 610 -7.83 -22.48 -8.67
C PRO A 610 -7.80 -22.16 -7.17
N ARG A 611 -8.18 -23.11 -6.29
CA ARG A 611 -8.32 -22.88 -4.85
C ARG A 611 -7.24 -23.57 -4.00
N LEU A 612 -6.22 -24.16 -4.63
CA LEU A 612 -5.13 -24.77 -3.89
C LEU A 612 -4.27 -23.72 -3.19
N ARG A 613 -3.75 -24.09 -2.03
CA ARG A 613 -2.86 -23.21 -1.24
C ARG A 613 -1.45 -23.17 -1.81
N VAL A 614 -1.02 -24.24 -2.43
CA VAL A 614 0.35 -24.43 -2.92
C VAL A 614 0.32 -25.09 -4.28
N TYR A 615 1.15 -24.58 -5.20
CA TYR A 615 1.31 -25.13 -6.55
C TYR A 615 2.75 -25.59 -6.82
N LYS A 616 3.57 -25.87 -5.79
CA LYS A 616 4.83 -26.57 -5.95
C LYS A 616 4.56 -28.03 -6.31
N LEU A 617 5.33 -28.60 -7.25
CA LEU A 617 5.12 -29.95 -7.76
C LEU A 617 4.97 -31.00 -6.65
N GLU A 618 5.90 -31.03 -5.67
CA GLU A 618 5.87 -31.91 -4.52
C GLU A 618 4.51 -31.87 -3.77
N ARG A 619 4.01 -30.66 -3.47
CA ARG A 619 2.76 -30.47 -2.75
C ARG A 619 1.52 -30.77 -3.58
N LEU A 620 1.62 -30.57 -4.91
CA LEU A 620 0.55 -30.97 -5.83
C LEU A 620 0.40 -32.48 -5.86
N LEU A 621 1.50 -33.24 -5.93
CA LEU A 621 1.47 -34.70 -5.88
C LEU A 621 0.79 -35.20 -4.60
N GLU A 622 1.17 -34.65 -3.44
CA GLU A 622 0.55 -34.98 -2.15
C GLU A 622 -0.95 -34.61 -2.11
N THR A 623 -1.27 -33.35 -2.43
CA THR A 623 -2.64 -32.82 -2.29
C THR A 623 -3.62 -33.45 -3.25
N LEU A 624 -3.19 -33.80 -4.46
CA LEU A 624 -4.00 -34.41 -5.51
C LEU A 624 -3.88 -35.94 -5.51
N HIS A 625 -3.12 -36.52 -4.56
CA HIS A 625 -2.88 -37.96 -4.43
C HIS A 625 -2.35 -38.58 -5.72
N LEU A 626 -1.34 -37.94 -6.32
CA LEU A 626 -0.69 -38.38 -7.57
C LEU A 626 0.58 -39.18 -7.25
N GLU A 627 0.94 -40.08 -8.16
CA GLU A 627 2.19 -40.83 -8.08
C GLU A 627 3.39 -39.97 -8.51
N GLY A 628 4.54 -40.21 -7.89
CA GLY A 628 5.80 -39.51 -8.18
C GLY A 628 6.44 -38.90 -6.94
N THR A 629 7.73 -38.61 -7.04
CA THR A 629 8.53 -37.92 -6.03
C THR A 629 9.23 -36.74 -6.70
N ASN A 630 9.21 -35.59 -6.05
CA ASN A 630 10.07 -34.45 -6.42
C ASN A 630 11.33 -34.57 -5.58
N SER A 631 12.43 -35.00 -6.21
CA SER A 631 13.70 -35.28 -5.54
C SER A 631 14.77 -34.20 -5.80
N HIS A 632 14.41 -33.11 -6.54
CA HIS A 632 15.38 -32.17 -7.13
C HIS A 632 16.41 -32.88 -8.02
N ASN A 633 15.95 -33.90 -8.73
CA ASN A 633 16.62 -34.54 -9.82
C ASN A 633 15.69 -34.43 -11.04
N ALA A 634 16.16 -33.82 -12.11
CA ALA A 634 15.32 -33.44 -13.23
C ALA A 634 14.54 -34.62 -13.84
N ILE A 635 15.07 -35.86 -13.86
CA ILE A 635 14.34 -37.01 -14.43
C ILE A 635 13.17 -37.48 -13.54
N ASP A 636 13.32 -37.42 -12.22
CA ASP A 636 12.25 -37.75 -11.28
C ASP A 636 11.17 -36.68 -11.35
N ASP A 637 11.58 -35.41 -11.47
CA ASP A 637 10.67 -34.27 -11.55
C ASP A 637 9.87 -34.28 -12.86
N VAL A 638 10.50 -34.71 -13.98
CA VAL A 638 9.81 -34.95 -15.25
C VAL A 638 8.76 -36.05 -15.10
N LYS A 639 9.08 -37.17 -14.43
CA LYS A 639 8.13 -38.28 -14.20
C LYS A 639 6.98 -37.87 -13.25
N ALA A 640 7.28 -37.10 -12.24
CA ALA A 640 6.27 -36.51 -11.36
C ALA A 640 5.35 -35.54 -12.12
N THR A 641 5.94 -34.72 -12.99
CA THR A 641 5.18 -33.79 -13.84
C THR A 641 4.29 -34.53 -14.85
N LEU A 642 4.66 -35.75 -15.30
CA LEU A 642 3.80 -36.58 -16.15
C LEU A 642 2.51 -37.01 -15.43
N SER A 643 2.58 -37.34 -14.16
CA SER A 643 1.39 -37.63 -13.35
C SER A 643 0.46 -36.43 -13.25
N LEU A 644 1.00 -35.24 -13.01
CA LEU A 644 0.25 -33.99 -12.99
C LEU A 644 -0.35 -33.64 -14.36
N LEU A 645 0.40 -33.85 -15.44
CA LEU A 645 -0.07 -33.66 -16.81
C LEU A 645 -1.28 -34.54 -17.13
N THR A 646 -1.22 -35.80 -16.70
CA THR A 646 -2.32 -36.77 -16.87
C THR A 646 -3.56 -36.33 -16.09
N TYR A 647 -3.38 -35.86 -14.90
CA TYR A 647 -4.46 -35.28 -14.10
C TYR A 647 -5.10 -34.07 -14.80
N CYS A 648 -4.30 -33.12 -15.26
CA CYS A 648 -4.79 -31.94 -15.98
C CYS A 648 -5.55 -32.33 -17.25
N ARG A 649 -5.10 -33.34 -18.00
CA ARG A 649 -5.82 -33.88 -19.17
C ARG A 649 -7.19 -34.46 -18.80
N ALA A 650 -7.28 -35.23 -17.70
CA ALA A 650 -8.53 -35.78 -17.24
C ALA A 650 -9.53 -34.69 -16.83
N LYS A 651 -9.05 -33.65 -16.17
CA LYS A 651 -9.88 -32.45 -15.84
C LYS A 651 -10.29 -31.68 -17.10
N ALA A 652 -9.40 -31.50 -18.05
CA ALA A 652 -9.69 -30.81 -19.30
C ALA A 652 -10.87 -31.45 -20.04
N SER A 653 -10.93 -32.80 -20.12
CA SER A 653 -12.02 -33.50 -20.78
C SER A 653 -13.40 -33.21 -20.17
N GLN A 654 -13.47 -32.89 -18.87
CA GLN A 654 -14.70 -32.53 -18.18
C GLN A 654 -15.07 -31.05 -18.37
N LEU A 655 -14.07 -30.15 -18.46
CA LEU A 655 -14.26 -28.70 -18.50
C LEU A 655 -14.45 -28.15 -19.93
N ILE A 656 -13.85 -28.78 -20.94
CA ILE A 656 -13.93 -28.32 -22.35
C ILE A 656 -15.37 -28.16 -22.85
N PRO A 657 -16.32 -29.10 -22.61
CA PRO A 657 -17.72 -28.88 -23.00
C PRO A 657 -18.36 -27.65 -22.37
N LEU A 658 -18.02 -27.36 -21.09
CA LEU A 658 -18.53 -26.19 -20.39
C LEU A 658 -17.93 -24.88 -20.94
N GLN A 659 -16.67 -24.91 -21.36
CA GLN A 659 -16.00 -23.79 -22.04
C GLN A 659 -16.66 -23.50 -23.39
N GLN A 660 -16.91 -24.55 -24.20
CA GLN A 660 -17.55 -24.45 -25.52
C GLN A 660 -18.95 -23.86 -25.40
N GLN A 661 -19.73 -24.29 -24.39
CA GLN A 661 -21.06 -23.75 -24.12
C GLN A 661 -21.00 -22.23 -23.82
N LEU A 662 -20.05 -21.75 -23.02
CA LEU A 662 -19.92 -20.33 -22.71
C LEU A 662 -19.42 -19.54 -23.92
N LEU A 663 -18.38 -19.99 -24.57
CA LEU A 663 -17.71 -19.27 -25.66
C LEU A 663 -18.52 -19.28 -26.97
N SER A 664 -19.47 -20.21 -27.14
CA SER A 664 -20.41 -20.19 -28.28
C SER A 664 -21.46 -19.06 -28.18
N GLN A 665 -21.63 -18.44 -27.03
CA GLN A 665 -22.60 -17.34 -26.87
C GLN A 665 -22.15 -16.13 -27.70
N PRO A 666 -23.06 -15.53 -28.53
CA PRO A 666 -22.68 -14.39 -29.38
C PRO A 666 -22.11 -13.19 -28.59
N ASN A 667 -22.66 -12.93 -27.41
CA ASN A 667 -22.20 -11.83 -26.54
C ASN A 667 -20.76 -12.04 -26.08
N MET A 668 -20.35 -13.28 -25.77
CA MET A 668 -18.98 -13.60 -25.35
C MET A 668 -17.98 -13.39 -26.49
N ARG A 669 -18.34 -13.78 -27.71
CA ARG A 669 -17.49 -13.58 -28.91
C ARG A 669 -17.31 -12.08 -29.20
N LEU A 670 -18.38 -11.33 -29.19
CA LEU A 670 -18.32 -9.87 -29.40
C LEU A 670 -17.47 -9.17 -28.34
N LEU A 671 -17.62 -9.57 -27.09
CA LEU A 671 -16.85 -9.03 -25.97
C LEU A 671 -15.36 -9.37 -26.13
N ALA A 672 -15.01 -10.63 -26.44
CA ALA A 672 -13.63 -11.04 -26.67
C ALA A 672 -12.99 -10.25 -27.83
N MET A 673 -13.72 -10.06 -28.94
CA MET A 673 -13.23 -9.26 -30.07
C MET A 673 -12.96 -7.81 -29.67
N ARG A 674 -13.90 -7.17 -28.96
CA ARG A 674 -13.75 -5.79 -28.49
C ARG A 674 -12.60 -5.66 -27.47
N PHE A 675 -12.48 -6.62 -26.57
CA PHE A 675 -11.42 -6.63 -25.58
C PHE A 675 -10.05 -6.78 -26.25
N LYS A 676 -9.91 -7.69 -27.18
CA LYS A 676 -8.72 -7.89 -28.00
C LYS A 676 -8.31 -6.62 -28.74
N GLU A 677 -9.25 -5.97 -29.44
CA GLU A 677 -8.99 -4.73 -30.16
C GLU A 677 -8.43 -3.62 -29.29
N ILE A 678 -9.02 -3.41 -28.11
CA ILE A 678 -8.65 -2.30 -27.22
C ILE A 678 -7.35 -2.60 -26.45
N TYR A 679 -7.17 -3.82 -25.96
CA TYR A 679 -6.18 -4.07 -24.92
C TYR A 679 -5.03 -4.98 -25.31
N LEU A 680 -5.18 -5.84 -26.31
CA LEU A 680 -4.12 -6.80 -26.69
C LEU A 680 -2.78 -6.14 -27.05
N PRO A 681 -2.73 -5.04 -27.82
CA PRO A 681 -1.45 -4.41 -28.15
C PRO A 681 -0.71 -3.91 -26.89
N LEU A 682 -1.43 -3.33 -25.95
CA LEU A 682 -0.87 -2.85 -24.68
C LEU A 682 -0.37 -4.01 -23.81
N PHE A 683 -1.18 -5.06 -23.67
CA PHE A 683 -0.81 -6.25 -22.90
C PHE A 683 0.46 -6.90 -23.44
N LEU A 684 0.51 -7.15 -24.74
CA LEU A 684 1.67 -7.80 -25.36
C LEU A 684 2.95 -6.97 -25.25
N HIS A 685 2.84 -5.64 -25.36
CA HIS A 685 3.99 -4.75 -25.21
C HIS A 685 4.67 -4.96 -23.86
N THR A 686 3.90 -4.84 -22.77
CA THR A 686 4.43 -4.96 -21.41
C THR A 686 4.78 -6.41 -21.06
N TYR A 687 3.97 -7.39 -21.50
CA TYR A 687 4.22 -8.81 -21.23
C TYR A 687 5.54 -9.30 -21.83
N GLN A 688 5.86 -8.89 -23.05
CA GLN A 688 7.12 -9.28 -23.71
C GLN A 688 8.35 -8.65 -23.03
N ARG A 689 8.21 -7.47 -22.44
CA ARG A 689 9.31 -6.79 -21.73
C ARG A 689 9.69 -7.40 -20.38
N GLN A 690 8.85 -8.26 -19.79
CA GLN A 690 9.16 -8.90 -18.52
C GLN A 690 10.47 -9.69 -18.54
N TYR A 691 10.75 -10.34 -19.67
CA TYR A 691 11.91 -11.21 -19.87
C TYR A 691 12.94 -10.61 -20.85
N SER A 692 12.87 -9.31 -21.10
CA SER A 692 13.88 -8.63 -21.91
C SER A 692 15.22 -8.58 -21.18
N VAL A 693 16.32 -8.72 -21.94
CA VAL A 693 17.67 -8.60 -21.38
C VAL A 693 17.83 -7.23 -20.73
N PRO A 694 18.31 -7.14 -19.47
CA PRO A 694 18.69 -5.87 -18.92
C PRO A 694 19.70 -5.22 -19.86
N GLN A 695 19.51 -3.96 -20.21
CA GLN A 695 20.55 -3.20 -20.92
C GLN A 695 21.80 -3.29 -20.06
N ALA A 696 22.96 -3.63 -20.66
CA ALA A 696 24.21 -3.85 -19.94
C ALA A 696 24.42 -2.73 -18.92
N VAL A 697 24.49 -3.09 -17.65
CA VAL A 697 24.65 -2.19 -16.53
C VAL A 697 26.05 -1.60 -16.61
N GLY A 698 26.20 -0.52 -17.39
CA GLY A 698 27.12 0.53 -17.00
C GLY A 698 26.57 1.11 -15.71
N THR A 699 27.41 1.56 -14.79
CA THR A 699 27.01 2.22 -13.54
C THR A 699 25.68 2.94 -13.76
N PRO A 700 24.59 2.55 -13.06
CA PRO A 700 23.26 3.09 -13.32
C PRO A 700 23.36 4.61 -13.28
N ASP A 701 23.02 5.27 -14.37
CA ASP A 701 22.86 6.71 -14.32
C ASP A 701 21.73 6.93 -13.32
N ALA A 702 22.00 7.68 -12.25
CA ALA A 702 21.05 7.92 -11.15
C ALA A 702 19.74 8.60 -11.61
N ASN A 703 19.55 8.75 -12.90
CA ASN A 703 18.41 9.35 -13.60
C ASN A 703 17.65 8.35 -14.51
N GLU A 704 17.98 7.07 -14.49
CA GLU A 704 17.28 6.11 -15.35
C GLU A 704 15.92 5.73 -14.72
N VAL A 705 14.83 6.04 -15.43
CA VAL A 705 13.45 5.71 -15.01
C VAL A 705 13.30 4.18 -14.97
N PRO A 706 12.83 3.58 -13.86
CA PRO A 706 12.62 2.14 -13.75
C PRO A 706 11.71 1.59 -14.85
N ILE A 707 11.96 0.36 -15.30
CA ILE A 707 11.21 -0.25 -16.42
C ILE A 707 9.70 -0.32 -16.08
N MET A 708 9.34 -0.67 -14.86
CA MET A 708 7.93 -0.71 -14.42
C MET A 708 7.26 0.67 -14.57
N VAL A 709 7.97 1.76 -14.30
CA VAL A 709 7.45 3.11 -14.45
C VAL A 709 7.36 3.50 -15.93
N GLN A 710 8.32 3.10 -16.75
CA GLN A 710 8.26 3.31 -18.22
C GLN A 710 7.02 2.62 -18.81
N GLU A 711 6.71 1.39 -18.37
CA GLU A 711 5.52 0.66 -18.83
C GLU A 711 4.23 1.34 -18.36
N LEU A 712 4.23 1.86 -17.13
CA LEU A 712 3.10 2.63 -16.61
C LEU A 712 2.85 3.91 -17.42
N GLU A 713 3.91 4.64 -17.80
CA GLU A 713 3.83 5.83 -18.65
C GLU A 713 3.38 5.49 -20.07
N TYR A 714 3.88 4.38 -20.63
CA TYR A 714 3.45 3.89 -21.93
C TYR A 714 1.96 3.55 -21.94
N ALA A 715 1.49 2.82 -20.90
CA ALA A 715 0.08 2.48 -20.74
C ALA A 715 -0.79 3.75 -20.60
N TYR A 716 -0.37 4.69 -19.75
CA TYR A 716 -1.05 5.98 -19.57
C TYR A 716 -1.19 6.75 -20.89
N SER A 717 -0.08 6.90 -21.61
CA SER A 717 -0.03 7.65 -22.88
C SER A 717 -0.92 7.00 -23.93
N THR A 718 -0.86 5.67 -24.04
CA THR A 718 -1.65 4.88 -25.01
C THR A 718 -3.14 5.00 -24.73
N LEU A 719 -3.56 4.75 -23.49
CA LEU A 719 -4.97 4.81 -23.11
C LEU A 719 -5.57 6.23 -23.19
N ARG A 720 -4.75 7.25 -22.92
CA ARG A 720 -5.14 8.65 -23.09
C ARG A 720 -5.32 9.01 -24.57
N GLN A 721 -4.40 8.60 -25.45
CA GLN A 721 -4.52 8.82 -26.90
C GLN A 721 -5.76 8.13 -27.48
N GLN A 722 -6.12 6.97 -26.94
CA GLN A 722 -7.34 6.26 -27.32
C GLN A 722 -8.63 6.89 -26.74
N GLY A 723 -8.52 7.91 -25.88
CA GLY A 723 -9.68 8.54 -25.23
C GLY A 723 -10.36 7.66 -24.18
N ILE A 724 -9.70 6.61 -23.70
CA ILE A 724 -10.24 5.68 -22.70
C ILE A 724 -10.16 6.29 -21.30
N ILE A 725 -9.07 6.96 -21.00
CA ILE A 725 -8.86 7.68 -19.72
C ILE A 725 -8.69 9.17 -19.96
N GLU A 726 -9.10 9.94 -18.96
CA GLU A 726 -8.86 11.37 -18.88
C GLU A 726 -7.46 11.65 -18.33
N GLU A 727 -7.06 12.93 -18.36
CA GLU A 727 -5.82 13.36 -17.75
C GLU A 727 -5.83 13.10 -16.24
N VAL A 728 -4.84 12.34 -15.76
CA VAL A 728 -4.66 12.10 -14.32
C VAL A 728 -4.01 13.34 -13.69
N PRO A 729 -4.69 14.00 -12.76
CA PRO A 729 -4.07 15.11 -12.03
C PRO A 729 -2.77 14.65 -11.36
N LYS A 730 -1.74 15.49 -11.40
CA LYS A 730 -0.45 15.21 -10.75
C LYS A 730 0.24 13.93 -11.24
N TRP A 731 -0.02 13.51 -12.49
CA TRP A 731 0.60 12.30 -13.05
C TRP A 731 2.12 12.28 -12.89
N GLN A 732 2.78 13.43 -13.17
CA GLN A 732 4.23 13.53 -13.04
C GLN A 732 4.72 13.26 -11.60
N HIS A 733 3.96 13.67 -10.58
CA HIS A 733 4.33 13.36 -9.19
C HIS A 733 4.25 11.85 -8.88
N ILE A 734 3.30 11.12 -9.50
CA ILE A 734 3.25 9.66 -9.39
C ILE A 734 4.51 9.06 -10.01
N VAL A 735 4.84 9.45 -11.23
CA VAL A 735 6.04 8.98 -11.96
C VAL A 735 7.32 9.25 -11.18
N ASP A 736 7.49 10.50 -10.72
CA ASP A 736 8.67 10.91 -9.95
C ASP A 736 8.78 10.13 -8.63
N TYR A 737 7.67 9.94 -7.93
CA TYR A 737 7.62 9.18 -6.70
C TYR A 737 7.99 7.71 -6.91
N LEU A 738 7.40 7.06 -7.90
CA LEU A 738 7.68 5.66 -8.20
C LEU A 738 9.15 5.48 -8.62
N SER A 739 9.70 6.43 -9.37
CA SER A 739 11.07 6.36 -9.88
C SER A 739 12.14 6.63 -8.83
N VAL A 740 11.89 7.56 -7.90
CA VAL A 740 12.91 8.05 -6.96
C VAL A 740 12.75 7.46 -5.57
N ASP A 741 11.49 7.28 -5.14
CA ASP A 741 11.19 6.94 -3.76
C ASP A 741 10.76 5.48 -3.58
N MET A 742 10.34 4.77 -4.65
CA MET A 742 9.76 3.44 -4.49
C MET A 742 10.60 2.35 -5.14
N VAL A 743 10.97 2.48 -6.40
CA VAL A 743 11.62 1.40 -7.17
C VAL A 743 13.14 1.55 -7.14
N ASP A 744 13.81 0.60 -6.50
CA ASP A 744 15.27 0.52 -6.52
C ASP A 744 15.72 -0.44 -7.62
N THR A 745 16.25 0.12 -8.70
CA THR A 745 16.72 -0.63 -9.87
C THR A 745 17.98 -1.47 -9.59
N SER A 746 18.71 -1.16 -8.53
CA SER A 746 19.89 -1.96 -8.12
C SER A 746 19.46 -3.29 -7.49
N LEU A 747 18.31 -3.34 -6.83
CA LEU A 747 17.72 -4.55 -6.26
C LEU A 747 16.89 -5.34 -7.28
N ALA A 748 16.24 -4.64 -8.22
CA ALA A 748 15.34 -5.21 -9.21
C ALA A 748 15.61 -4.63 -10.60
N PRO A 749 16.62 -5.12 -11.34
CA PRO A 749 17.03 -4.56 -12.63
C PRO A 749 16.03 -4.86 -13.76
N THR A 750 15.18 -5.89 -13.65
CA THR A 750 14.24 -6.27 -14.71
C THR A 750 12.80 -5.94 -14.36
N LEU A 751 11.92 -5.84 -15.36
CA LEU A 751 10.50 -5.61 -15.14
C LEU A 751 9.88 -6.70 -14.26
N ARG A 752 10.24 -7.96 -14.48
CA ARG A 752 9.71 -9.09 -13.69
C ARG A 752 10.08 -8.95 -12.22
N GLN A 753 11.35 -8.67 -11.92
CA GLN A 753 11.82 -8.45 -10.54
C GLN A 753 11.16 -7.22 -9.89
N GLN A 754 10.97 -6.13 -10.67
CA GLN A 754 10.29 -4.94 -10.16
C GLN A 754 8.83 -5.23 -9.82
N LEU A 755 8.12 -5.98 -10.66
CA LEU A 755 6.73 -6.38 -10.39
C LEU A 755 6.65 -7.30 -9.17
N ASP A 756 7.52 -8.30 -9.06
CA ASP A 756 7.53 -9.23 -7.92
C ASP A 756 7.82 -8.53 -6.58
N LEU A 757 8.71 -7.54 -6.59
CA LEU A 757 9.14 -6.86 -5.36
C LEU A 757 8.22 -5.70 -4.95
N TYR A 758 7.72 -4.91 -5.93
CA TYR A 758 7.07 -3.62 -5.63
C TYR A 758 5.56 -3.58 -5.90
N LEU A 759 4.97 -4.58 -6.55
CA LEU A 759 3.55 -4.53 -6.91
C LEU A 759 2.63 -4.49 -5.69
N ALA A 760 2.96 -5.21 -4.63
CA ALA A 760 2.21 -5.18 -3.37
C ALA A 760 2.27 -3.78 -2.72
N ASP A 761 3.44 -3.14 -2.75
CA ASP A 761 3.63 -1.79 -2.22
C ASP A 761 2.87 -0.75 -3.07
N LEU A 762 2.89 -0.90 -4.39
CA LEU A 762 2.16 -0.04 -5.33
C LEU A 762 0.66 0.02 -4.99
N ASN A 763 0.06 -1.11 -4.63
CA ASN A 763 -1.35 -1.19 -4.26
C ASN A 763 -1.68 -0.53 -2.91
N THR A 764 -0.66 -0.16 -2.12
CA THR A 764 -0.83 0.50 -0.80
C THR A 764 -0.46 1.99 -0.80
N VAL A 765 0.06 2.51 -1.91
CA VAL A 765 0.45 3.94 -2.02
C VAL A 765 -0.76 4.85 -1.87
N ARG A 766 -0.58 5.95 -1.14
CA ARG A 766 -1.58 6.98 -0.92
C ARG A 766 -1.10 8.34 -1.44
N GLU A 767 -2.03 9.22 -1.76
CA GLU A 767 -1.71 10.58 -2.21
C GLU A 767 -0.86 11.36 -1.18
N SER A 768 -1.00 11.07 0.11
CA SER A 768 -0.18 11.64 1.17
C SER A 768 1.30 11.25 1.06
N ASP A 769 1.62 10.09 0.51
CA ASP A 769 3.00 9.63 0.34
C ASP A 769 3.77 10.48 -0.67
N LEU A 770 3.07 11.07 -1.65
CA LEU A 770 3.65 11.98 -2.64
C LEU A 770 4.14 13.28 -2.03
N CYS A 771 3.45 13.79 -0.99
CA CYS A 771 3.66 15.16 -0.48
C CYS A 771 5.00 15.38 0.20
N ASP A 772 5.58 14.36 0.80
CA ASP A 772 6.84 14.47 1.55
C ASP A 772 7.91 13.50 1.03
N SER A 773 7.78 13.12 -0.23
CA SER A 773 8.73 12.29 -0.94
C SER A 773 10.03 13.05 -1.25
N SER A 774 11.11 12.31 -1.47
CA SER A 774 12.38 12.89 -1.93
C SER A 774 12.22 13.49 -3.33
N SER A 775 11.38 12.87 -4.16
CA SER A 775 11.01 13.38 -5.48
C SER A 775 10.29 14.71 -5.40
N MET A 776 9.33 14.86 -4.48
CA MET A 776 8.67 16.15 -4.27
C MET A 776 9.65 17.24 -3.81
N GLN A 777 10.63 16.91 -2.98
CA GLN A 777 11.67 17.86 -2.56
C GLN A 777 12.62 18.22 -3.71
N ARG A 778 12.89 17.30 -4.64
CA ARG A 778 13.82 17.47 -5.75
C ARG A 778 13.17 18.10 -6.99
N TYR A 779 11.95 17.68 -7.32
CA TYR A 779 11.28 18.01 -8.58
C TYR A 779 9.96 18.77 -8.41
N GLY A 780 9.38 18.78 -7.20
CA GLY A 780 8.08 19.41 -6.93
C GLY A 780 8.16 20.92 -7.11
N ARG A 781 7.19 21.48 -7.82
CA ARG A 781 7.02 22.92 -8.04
C ARG A 781 6.04 23.54 -7.06
N GLU A 782 5.29 22.70 -6.35
CA GLU A 782 4.24 23.10 -5.42
C GLU A 782 4.86 23.44 -4.07
N ARG A 783 4.59 24.65 -3.65
CA ARG A 783 4.95 25.15 -2.32
C ARG A 783 3.76 25.29 -1.40
N PHE A 784 2.55 25.18 -1.97
CA PHE A 784 1.28 25.33 -1.27
C PHE A 784 0.59 23.97 -1.15
N PHE A 785 0.17 23.64 0.06
CA PHE A 785 -0.50 22.38 0.41
C PHE A 785 -1.84 22.67 1.07
N ILE A 786 -2.89 21.96 0.69
CA ILE A 786 -4.21 22.04 1.30
C ILE A 786 -4.56 20.64 1.80
N ALA A 787 -4.82 20.48 3.09
CA ALA A 787 -5.12 19.17 3.66
C ALA A 787 -6.10 19.28 4.85
N THR A 788 -6.85 18.22 5.12
CA THR A 788 -7.53 18.06 6.41
C THR A 788 -6.50 17.63 7.48
N ALA A 789 -6.80 17.83 8.75
CA ALA A 789 -5.91 17.44 9.86
C ALA A 789 -5.56 15.94 9.84
N HIS A 790 -6.51 15.06 9.46
CA HIS A 790 -6.28 13.62 9.30
C HIS A 790 -5.25 13.32 8.19
N LYS A 791 -5.39 13.98 7.05
CA LYS A 791 -4.47 13.81 5.92
C LYS A 791 -3.10 14.48 6.13
N ALA A 792 -3.04 15.48 7.01
CA ALA A 792 -1.81 16.16 7.39
C ALA A 792 -1.01 15.43 8.49
N LYS A 793 -1.59 14.40 9.14
CA LYS A 793 -0.87 13.62 10.16
C LYS A 793 0.38 12.99 9.55
N GLY A 794 1.51 13.12 10.24
CA GLY A 794 2.81 12.70 9.76
C GLY A 794 3.52 13.70 8.84
N LEU A 795 2.82 14.62 8.15
CA LEU A 795 3.43 15.67 7.32
C LEU A 795 3.96 16.84 8.16
N GLU A 796 4.86 17.63 7.57
CA GLU A 796 5.47 18.78 8.22
C GLU A 796 5.68 19.92 7.22
N PHE A 797 5.40 21.15 7.67
CA PHE A 797 5.47 22.34 6.82
C PHE A 797 6.16 23.49 7.52
N ASP A 798 6.86 24.34 6.78
CA ASP A 798 7.52 25.51 7.35
C ASP A 798 6.50 26.48 7.96
N SER A 799 5.38 26.67 7.26
CA SER A 799 4.27 27.51 7.74
C SER A 799 2.95 26.74 7.66
N VAL A 800 2.13 26.84 8.71
CA VAL A 800 0.81 26.25 8.78
C VAL A 800 -0.25 27.31 9.02
N ILE A 801 -1.31 27.29 8.22
CA ILE A 801 -2.50 28.11 8.36
C ILE A 801 -3.65 27.19 8.76
N VAL A 802 -4.16 27.30 9.97
CA VAL A 802 -5.37 26.60 10.42
C VAL A 802 -6.57 27.43 10.01
N PHE A 803 -7.26 26.97 8.97
CA PHE A 803 -8.39 27.66 8.34
C PHE A 803 -9.67 27.43 9.12
N ASN A 804 -10.55 28.43 9.18
CA ASN A 804 -11.85 28.40 9.81
C ASN A 804 -11.78 27.94 11.28
N ALA A 805 -10.91 28.61 12.05
CA ALA A 805 -10.70 28.30 13.48
C ALA A 805 -11.87 28.83 14.33
N THR A 806 -13.10 28.36 14.08
CA THR A 806 -14.35 28.78 14.73
C THR A 806 -14.97 27.66 15.56
N GLU A 807 -15.87 28.06 16.47
CA GLU A 807 -16.80 27.16 17.11
C GLU A 807 -17.75 26.56 16.04
N GLY A 808 -17.84 25.23 15.99
CA GLY A 808 -18.59 24.53 14.95
C GLY A 808 -17.71 23.90 13.88
N ALA A 809 -16.49 24.40 13.69
CA ALA A 809 -15.43 23.74 12.92
C ALA A 809 -14.47 22.99 13.86
N TYR A 810 -14.10 23.61 14.97
CA TYR A 810 -13.24 23.08 16.04
C TYR A 810 -13.75 23.52 17.42
N PRO A 811 -14.49 22.66 18.20
CA PRO A 811 -14.98 21.32 17.84
C PRO A 811 -16.11 21.36 16.82
N TYR A 812 -16.39 20.20 16.22
CA TYR A 812 -17.44 20.08 15.20
C TYR A 812 -18.85 20.31 15.77
N ALA A 813 -19.65 21.11 15.08
CA ALA A 813 -20.96 21.57 15.56
C ALA A 813 -21.90 20.45 16.01
N LEU A 814 -21.87 19.28 15.35
CA LEU A 814 -22.71 18.15 15.74
C LEU A 814 -22.29 17.55 17.08
N ASN A 815 -21.00 17.49 17.36
CA ASN A 815 -20.46 16.97 18.64
C ASN A 815 -20.84 17.90 19.80
N ILE A 816 -20.81 19.22 19.56
CA ILE A 816 -21.29 20.24 20.54
C ILE A 816 -22.78 20.04 20.83
N ARG A 817 -23.62 19.90 19.77
CA ARG A 817 -25.07 19.73 19.92
C ARG A 817 -25.47 18.45 20.64
N LYS A 818 -24.73 17.36 20.38
CA LYS A 818 -24.93 16.07 21.06
C LYS A 818 -24.31 16.02 22.46
N GLN A 819 -23.55 17.04 22.85
CA GLN A 819 -22.75 17.06 24.10
C GLN A 819 -21.81 15.85 24.24
N ASP A 820 -21.29 15.39 23.10
CA ASP A 820 -20.46 14.21 23.00
C ASP A 820 -19.03 14.52 23.45
N LYS A 821 -18.74 14.25 24.72
CA LYS A 821 -17.46 14.57 25.34
C LYS A 821 -16.28 13.82 24.71
N GLU A 822 -16.51 12.59 24.26
CA GLU A 822 -15.46 11.77 23.66
C GLU A 822 -15.06 12.31 22.30
N HIS A 823 -16.02 12.59 21.43
CA HIS A 823 -15.76 13.18 20.12
C HIS A 823 -15.24 14.63 20.21
N ILE A 824 -15.64 15.41 21.23
CA ILE A 824 -15.04 16.73 21.50
C ILE A 824 -13.57 16.60 21.90
N ALA A 825 -13.22 15.60 22.71
CA ALA A 825 -11.82 15.32 23.06
C ALA A 825 -10.99 14.84 21.84
N GLU A 826 -11.61 14.11 20.92
CA GLU A 826 -11.01 13.76 19.64
C GLU A 826 -10.78 14.99 18.75
N ASP A 827 -11.77 15.88 18.65
CA ASP A 827 -11.63 17.17 17.95
C ASP A 827 -10.49 18.02 18.53
N ALA A 828 -10.27 17.98 19.86
CA ALA A 828 -9.14 18.65 20.50
C ALA A 828 -7.78 18.04 20.09
N ARG A 829 -7.68 16.70 19.99
CA ARG A 829 -6.47 16.05 19.47
C ARG A 829 -6.27 16.35 17.98
N ARG A 830 -7.35 16.39 17.19
CA ARG A 830 -7.31 16.78 15.77
C ARG A 830 -6.77 18.21 15.58
N PHE A 831 -7.19 19.13 16.42
CA PHE A 831 -6.67 20.50 16.41
C PHE A 831 -5.19 20.53 16.82
N TYR A 832 -4.78 19.72 17.80
CA TYR A 832 -3.37 19.58 18.17
C TYR A 832 -2.51 19.03 17.02
N VAL A 833 -3.01 18.03 16.30
CA VAL A 833 -2.33 17.54 15.08
C VAL A 833 -2.15 18.67 14.07
N ALA A 834 -3.19 19.47 13.82
CA ALA A 834 -3.12 20.58 12.89
C ALA A 834 -2.02 21.59 13.26
N ILE A 835 -1.99 22.06 14.53
CA ILE A 835 -1.02 23.06 14.96
C ILE A 835 0.42 22.52 15.02
N SER A 836 0.59 21.26 15.42
CA SER A 836 1.91 20.63 15.55
C SER A 836 2.59 20.29 14.22
N ARG A 837 1.95 20.56 13.07
CA ARG A 837 2.57 20.42 11.73
C ARG A 837 3.52 21.55 11.41
N ALA A 838 3.47 22.66 12.13
CA ALA A 838 4.30 23.85 11.89
C ALA A 838 5.75 23.67 12.37
N LYS A 839 6.71 24.06 11.53
CA LYS A 839 8.15 24.10 11.86
C LYS A 839 8.62 25.49 12.24
N LYS A 840 8.09 26.53 11.56
CA LYS A 840 8.55 27.91 11.72
C LYS A 840 7.40 28.87 12.05
N ARG A 841 6.23 28.71 11.41
CA ARG A 841 5.12 29.68 11.54
C ARG A 841 3.78 28.99 11.71
N LEU A 842 2.96 29.52 12.60
CA LEU A 842 1.60 29.05 12.87
C LEU A 842 0.64 30.22 12.78
N CYS A 843 -0.39 30.06 11.96
CA CYS A 843 -1.40 31.08 11.75
C CYS A 843 -2.80 30.47 11.84
N PHE A 844 -3.75 31.23 12.37
CA PHE A 844 -5.15 30.88 12.40
C PHE A 844 -5.95 31.91 11.60
N THR A 845 -6.98 31.43 10.87
CA THR A 845 -7.95 32.34 10.25
C THR A 845 -9.35 32.03 10.75
N TYR A 846 -10.19 33.03 10.82
CA TYR A 846 -11.61 32.89 11.07
C TYR A 846 -12.38 34.02 10.40
N ALA A 847 -13.63 33.75 9.97
CA ALA A 847 -14.55 34.75 9.47
C ALA A 847 -15.43 35.29 10.59
N GLN A 848 -15.81 36.55 10.48
CA GLN A 848 -16.79 37.15 11.40
C GLN A 848 -18.17 36.49 11.27
N ASN A 849 -18.55 36.08 10.10
CA ASN A 849 -19.83 35.43 9.78
C ASN A 849 -19.63 34.17 8.97
N ASN A 850 -20.46 33.16 9.21
CA ASN A 850 -20.43 31.91 8.49
C ASN A 850 -21.13 31.98 7.10
N SER A 851 -21.16 30.85 6.39
CA SER A 851 -21.77 30.71 5.07
C SER A 851 -23.30 30.97 5.05
N ARG A 852 -23.95 30.99 6.22
CA ARG A 852 -25.41 31.27 6.39
C ARG A 852 -25.67 32.67 6.94
N GLY A 853 -24.65 33.48 7.10
CA GLY A 853 -24.75 34.84 7.65
C GLY A 853 -24.83 34.93 9.18
N GLY A 854 -24.79 33.77 9.88
CA GLY A 854 -24.70 33.75 11.34
C GLY A 854 -23.30 34.16 11.83
N CYS A 855 -23.23 34.75 13.03
CA CYS A 855 -21.95 35.09 13.65
C CYS A 855 -21.35 33.86 14.34
N ASP A 856 -20.14 33.47 13.93
CA ASP A 856 -19.38 32.40 14.57
C ASP A 856 -18.33 33.00 15.54
N ALA A 857 -18.26 32.42 16.72
CA ALA A 857 -17.21 32.76 17.69
C ALA A 857 -15.90 32.07 17.29
N PRO A 858 -14.72 32.64 17.61
CA PRO A 858 -13.46 31.92 17.53
C PRO A 858 -13.53 30.61 18.32
N SER A 859 -12.83 29.60 17.83
CA SER A 859 -12.82 28.28 18.46
C SER A 859 -12.49 28.36 19.96
N PRO A 860 -13.22 27.67 20.85
CA PRO A 860 -12.88 27.60 22.28
C PRO A 860 -11.49 26.93 22.49
N PHE A 861 -10.99 26.18 21.53
CA PHE A 861 -9.64 25.59 21.55
C PHE A 861 -8.51 26.63 21.46
N LEU A 862 -8.80 27.84 20.97
CA LEU A 862 -7.84 28.94 20.92
C LEU A 862 -7.69 29.66 22.26
N ARG A 863 -8.66 29.57 23.17
CA ARG A 863 -8.65 30.35 24.46
C ARG A 863 -7.33 30.22 25.22
N PRO A 864 -6.72 29.04 25.42
CA PRO A 864 -5.49 28.91 26.20
C PRO A 864 -4.27 29.57 25.55
N ILE A 865 -4.26 29.69 24.21
CA ILE A 865 -3.10 30.14 23.45
C ILE A 865 -3.25 31.53 22.83
N VAL A 866 -4.43 32.16 22.98
CA VAL A 866 -4.75 33.42 22.31
C VAL A 866 -3.83 34.58 22.72
N SER A 867 -3.37 34.60 23.98
CA SER A 867 -2.45 35.59 24.50
C SER A 867 -1.03 35.50 23.90
N GLN A 868 -0.69 34.39 23.30
CA GLN A 868 0.61 34.13 22.63
C GLN A 868 0.56 34.47 21.12
N LEU A 869 -0.61 34.89 20.61
CA LEU A 869 -0.82 35.17 19.19
C LEU A 869 -0.90 36.67 18.93
N THR A 870 -0.30 37.13 17.83
CA THR A 870 -0.49 38.50 17.32
C THR A 870 -1.80 38.55 16.52
N HIS A 871 -2.64 39.53 16.80
CA HIS A 871 -3.97 39.70 16.22
C HIS A 871 -3.93 40.66 15.03
N PHE A 872 -4.52 40.22 13.90
CA PHE A 872 -4.64 41.04 12.71
C PHE A 872 -6.06 40.99 12.14
N CYS A 873 -6.48 42.10 11.52
CA CYS A 873 -7.66 42.15 10.66
C CYS A 873 -7.22 42.24 9.19
N PHE A 874 -7.89 41.50 8.34
CA PHE A 874 -7.74 41.53 6.89
C PHE A 874 -8.70 42.55 6.30
N ASP A 875 -8.12 43.55 5.61
CA ASP A 875 -8.88 44.53 4.83
C ASP A 875 -9.03 44.00 3.39
N PRO A 876 -10.25 43.57 3.00
CA PRO A 876 -10.47 42.93 1.69
C PRO A 876 -10.38 43.91 0.51
N GLU A 877 -10.55 45.25 0.75
CA GLU A 877 -10.49 46.27 -0.32
C GLU A 877 -9.06 46.64 -0.68
N SER A 878 -8.23 46.84 0.32
CA SER A 878 -6.82 47.18 0.11
C SER A 878 -5.87 45.97 0.05
N GLY A 879 -6.35 44.79 0.42
CA GLY A 879 -5.53 43.55 0.57
C GLY A 879 -4.51 43.67 1.71
N LYS A 880 -4.61 44.66 2.59
CA LYS A 880 -3.64 44.95 3.66
C LYS A 880 -4.04 44.31 4.96
N LEU A 881 -3.03 43.95 5.75
CA LEU A 881 -3.18 43.46 7.11
C LEU A 881 -3.01 44.64 8.07
N LYS A 882 -3.96 44.83 9.01
CA LYS A 882 -3.90 45.83 10.05
C LYS A 882 -3.82 45.13 11.40
N ALA A 883 -2.92 45.55 12.30
CA ALA A 883 -2.89 45.09 13.66
C ALA A 883 -4.24 45.40 14.34
N SER A 884 -4.80 44.43 15.05
CA SER A 884 -6.05 44.58 15.80
C SER A 884 -5.75 44.50 17.31
N PRO A 885 -6.37 45.28 18.17
CA PRO A 885 -6.28 45.05 19.59
C PRO A 885 -6.89 43.69 19.94
N LEU A 886 -6.44 43.08 21.03
CA LEU A 886 -6.99 41.86 21.59
C LEU A 886 -8.54 41.93 21.61
N LEU A 887 -9.22 40.83 21.24
CA LEU A 887 -10.65 40.73 21.42
C LEU A 887 -10.97 41.03 22.89
N PRO A 888 -11.97 41.91 23.20
CA PRO A 888 -12.37 42.14 24.57
C PRO A 888 -12.77 40.78 25.17
N GLY A 889 -12.09 40.36 26.22
CA GLY A 889 -12.46 39.23 27.01
C GLY A 889 -13.93 39.38 27.41
N ASN A 890 -14.72 38.30 27.27
CA ASN A 890 -15.89 38.16 28.09
C ASN A 890 -15.40 37.96 29.52
N ASP A 891 -15.16 39.08 30.24
CA ASP A 891 -15.17 39.11 31.68
C ASP A 891 -16.63 39.00 32.10
N SER A 892 -17.13 37.77 32.25
CA SER A 892 -18.25 37.49 33.13
C SER A 892 -18.47 35.98 33.25
N GLU A 893 -18.07 35.48 34.44
CA GLU A 893 -18.48 34.26 35.16
C GLU A 893 -18.17 32.88 34.55
#